data_accbabe971648691755f7ff999aef25b
#
_entry.id   accbabe971648691755f7ff999aef25b
#
_cell.length_a   1.000
_cell.length_b   1.000
_cell.length_c   1.000
_cell.angle_alpha   90.00
_cell.angle_beta   90.00
_cell.angle_gamma   90.00
#
_symmetry.space_group_name_H-M   'P 1'
#
loop_
_entity.id
_entity.type
_entity.pdbx_description
1 polymer ?
#
loop_
_entity_poly.entity_id
_entity_poly.type
_entity_poly.pdbx_seq_one_letter_code
_entity_poly.pdbx_strand_id
1 'polypeptide(L)'
;SFNSPVWFNVGTTAPQQVSACFILSVDDTMDSILNWYREEGIIFKGGSGAGLNLSRIRSSKELLSSGGTASGPVSFMRGADASAGTIKSGGATRRAAKMVILDVDHPDIEEFIETKAREEDKIRALRDAGFDMDLGGKDIVSVQYQNANNSVRVTDEFMRAVEEDAEFGLKARKTGEVLENVRAKELYRKIAQAAWECADPGIQYDDTINDWHTCPETGRITASNPCSEYMHLDNSSCNLASLNLMKFLGDDGRFDAVTFAKAVELIITAMDISICFADFPTEPIAETTRKFRQLGIGYANLGALLMATGHAYDSEGGRALAATITSLMTGVSYRRSAELAGIVGAYEGYKRNETAHQRVMRKHAAANDLIRTYGGNDAATHKVSTEAWQQALEIGAKNGWRNAQASVLAPTGTIGLMMDCDTTGIEPDLALVKFKKLVGGGSMQIVNQTVPRALKSLGYQDEQIEAIVEFIGEHGHVVDAPGLRREHYEVFDCAMGERSIAPMGHVRMMAATQPFLSGAISKTVNMPESATVEEVEEIYYQGWKLGLKALAIYRDNCKVGQPLSAGKGANKGAEAKTETVVEYRPVRKRLPKKRPSQTVSFTVGGAEGYLHAGSYPDNGLGEIFVKLGKQGSTLAGVMDAFSMSISVGLQYGIPLEFYVSKFQNLRFEPAGMTDDPDVRIATSVLDYLFRRLALDYLSYDKRAQLGIFTADERSAQVANDYGTPSSDVDLEGLRGSVEASPAQVEAAAAPKQVGSSTELLELHLGKAADAPLCMTCGTKMRPAGSCYLCEGCGSTSGCS
;
A
#
# COMPACT_ATOMS: atom_id res chain seq x y z
N SER A 1 2.14 -7.55 -17.87
CA SER A 1 3.08 -6.56 -17.39
C SER A 1 4.11 -7.19 -16.48
N PHE A 2 5.35 -6.69 -16.51
CA PHE A 2 6.34 -6.95 -15.46
C PHE A 2 5.94 -6.29 -14.15
N ASN A 3 6.58 -6.73 -13.05
CA ASN A 3 6.36 -6.15 -11.72
C ASN A 3 6.79 -4.68 -11.63
N SER A 4 6.33 -3.96 -10.61
CA SER A 4 6.60 -2.54 -10.42
C SER A 4 8.10 -2.18 -10.34
N PRO A 5 8.99 -2.95 -9.66
CA PRO A 5 10.42 -2.64 -9.65
C PRO A 5 11.07 -2.58 -11.03
N VAL A 6 10.65 -3.40 -11.99
CA VAL A 6 11.14 -3.29 -13.39
C VAL A 6 10.83 -1.91 -13.96
N TRP A 7 9.61 -1.42 -13.77
CA TRP A 7 9.18 -0.10 -14.27
C TRP A 7 9.86 1.07 -13.56
N PHE A 8 10.21 0.89 -12.27
CA PHE A 8 10.85 1.95 -11.49
C PHE A 8 12.35 2.05 -11.73
N ASN A 9 13.03 0.94 -12.02
CA ASN A 9 14.49 0.87 -11.97
C ASN A 9 15.13 0.63 -13.33
N VAL A 10 14.56 -0.23 -14.19
CA VAL A 10 15.24 -0.65 -15.43
C VAL A 10 15.34 0.50 -16.43
N GLY A 11 16.54 0.75 -16.93
CA GLY A 11 16.83 1.84 -17.87
C GLY A 11 16.94 3.22 -17.23
N THR A 12 16.89 3.31 -15.89
CA THR A 12 17.13 4.54 -15.14
C THR A 12 18.56 4.59 -14.59
N THR A 13 18.92 5.64 -13.87
CA THR A 13 20.20 5.77 -13.16
C THR A 13 20.23 4.99 -11.82
N ALA A 14 19.09 4.45 -11.37
CA ALA A 14 19.00 3.62 -10.17
C ALA A 14 19.61 2.24 -10.41
N PRO A 15 19.98 1.47 -9.35
CA PRO A 15 20.33 0.06 -9.49
C PRO A 15 19.26 -0.68 -10.27
N GLN A 16 19.67 -1.55 -11.20
CA GLN A 16 18.78 -2.27 -12.12
C GLN A 16 18.08 -3.44 -11.39
N GLN A 17 17.37 -3.15 -10.30
CA GLN A 17 16.64 -4.15 -9.53
C GLN A 17 15.35 -4.55 -10.26
N VAL A 18 15.29 -5.80 -10.73
CA VAL A 18 14.15 -6.35 -11.47
C VAL A 18 13.22 -7.18 -10.59
N SER A 19 13.67 -7.60 -9.40
CA SER A 19 12.92 -8.50 -8.54
C SER A 19 12.00 -7.74 -7.58
N ALA A 20 10.77 -8.20 -7.44
CA ALA A 20 9.79 -7.64 -6.51
C ALA A 20 9.80 -8.36 -5.15
N CYS A 21 10.18 -9.63 -5.12
CA CYS A 21 10.08 -10.50 -3.97
C CYS A 21 11.44 -11.05 -3.56
N PHE A 22 11.73 -10.96 -2.26
CA PHE A 22 12.98 -11.45 -1.67
C PHE A 22 12.67 -12.34 -0.48
N ILE A 23 13.48 -13.38 -0.32
CA ILE A 23 13.53 -14.22 0.88
C ILE A 23 14.91 -14.04 1.49
N LEU A 24 14.95 -13.65 2.76
CA LEU A 24 16.18 -13.47 3.53
C LEU A 24 16.38 -14.64 4.48
N SER A 25 17.54 -14.68 5.11
CA SER A 25 17.82 -15.58 6.23
C SER A 25 18.41 -14.80 7.40
N VAL A 26 18.24 -15.33 8.60
CA VAL A 26 18.83 -14.80 9.81
C VAL A 26 19.30 -15.96 10.69
N ASP A 27 20.50 -15.85 11.22
CA ASP A 27 21.06 -16.77 12.19
C ASP A 27 21.04 -16.16 13.59
N ASP A 28 21.19 -17.01 14.61
CA ASP A 28 21.14 -16.63 16.02
C ASP A 28 22.42 -15.92 16.50
N THR A 29 22.81 -14.86 15.82
CA THR A 29 23.93 -13.98 16.16
C THR A 29 23.55 -12.52 15.98
N MET A 30 24.11 -11.63 16.80
CA MET A 30 23.82 -10.19 16.69
C MET A 30 24.20 -9.63 15.33
N ASP A 31 25.32 -10.05 14.75
CA ASP A 31 25.75 -9.59 13.43
C ASP A 31 24.73 -9.98 12.35
N SER A 32 24.23 -11.21 12.36
CA SER A 32 23.20 -11.67 11.42
C SER A 32 21.89 -10.92 11.61
N ILE A 33 21.47 -10.69 12.86
CA ILE A 33 20.23 -9.96 13.18
C ILE A 33 20.32 -8.49 12.72
N LEU A 34 21.43 -7.82 12.97
CA LEU A 34 21.63 -6.43 12.52
C LEU A 34 21.78 -6.35 10.99
N ASN A 35 22.44 -7.34 10.37
CA ASN A 35 22.51 -7.42 8.91
C ASN A 35 21.13 -7.63 8.28
N TRP A 36 20.24 -8.41 8.88
CA TRP A 36 18.85 -8.55 8.43
C TRP A 36 18.16 -7.18 8.33
N TYR A 37 18.27 -6.30 9.35
CA TYR A 37 17.67 -4.96 9.30
C TYR A 37 18.23 -4.12 8.15
N ARG A 38 19.54 -4.22 7.91
CA ARG A 38 20.24 -3.54 6.81
C ARG A 38 19.76 -4.03 5.44
N GLU A 39 19.66 -5.34 5.25
CA GLU A 39 19.24 -5.95 3.98
C GLU A 39 17.79 -5.57 3.65
N GLU A 40 16.87 -5.69 4.61
CA GLU A 40 15.50 -5.23 4.44
C GLU A 40 15.43 -3.76 4.04
N GLY A 41 16.22 -2.90 4.70
CA GLY A 41 16.26 -1.47 4.38
C GLY A 41 16.64 -1.19 2.92
N ILE A 42 17.62 -1.91 2.38
CA ILE A 42 18.05 -1.79 0.98
C ILE A 42 16.93 -2.27 0.03
N ILE A 43 16.31 -3.41 0.34
CA ILE A 43 15.21 -3.99 -0.47
C ILE A 43 14.01 -3.04 -0.51
N PHE A 44 13.59 -2.51 0.64
CA PHE A 44 12.46 -1.59 0.73
C PHE A 44 12.72 -0.28 0.00
N LYS A 45 13.95 0.24 0.07
CA LYS A 45 14.35 1.44 -0.69
C LYS A 45 14.21 1.24 -2.20
N GLY A 46 14.49 0.04 -2.70
CA GLY A 46 14.32 -0.36 -4.10
C GLY A 46 12.85 -0.62 -4.51
N GLY A 47 11.89 -0.46 -3.61
CA GLY A 47 10.46 -0.64 -3.90
C GLY A 47 9.95 -2.07 -3.86
N SER A 48 10.74 -3.00 -3.30
CA SER A 48 10.45 -4.44 -3.23
C SER A 48 10.07 -4.88 -1.82
N GLY A 49 9.59 -6.11 -1.69
CA GLY A 49 9.22 -6.73 -0.43
C GLY A 49 10.14 -7.88 -0.04
N ALA A 50 10.32 -8.09 1.27
CA ALA A 50 11.13 -9.16 1.81
C ALA A 50 10.38 -9.97 2.86
N GLY A 51 10.69 -11.27 2.96
CA GLY A 51 10.23 -12.13 4.03
C GLY A 51 11.33 -13.04 4.54
N LEU A 52 11.18 -13.51 5.77
CA LEU A 52 12.14 -14.43 6.38
C LEU A 52 11.49 -15.23 7.51
N ASN A 53 12.13 -16.32 7.88
CA ASN A 53 11.78 -17.14 9.02
C ASN A 53 12.71 -16.85 10.20
N LEU A 54 12.16 -16.51 11.35
CA LEU A 54 12.89 -16.18 12.55
C LEU A 54 13.22 -17.40 13.44
N SER A 55 12.79 -18.60 13.06
CA SER A 55 12.85 -19.78 13.93
C SER A 55 14.25 -20.26 14.26
N ARG A 56 15.28 -19.78 13.56
CA ARG A 56 16.70 -20.05 13.94
C ARG A 56 17.15 -19.25 15.15
N ILE A 57 16.49 -18.11 15.45
CA ILE A 57 16.79 -17.32 16.63
C ILE A 57 16.29 -18.06 17.87
N ARG A 58 17.16 -18.21 18.87
CA ARG A 58 16.77 -18.88 20.11
C ARG A 58 15.62 -18.16 20.83
N SER A 59 14.84 -18.95 21.53
CA SER A 59 13.69 -18.47 22.31
C SER A 59 14.12 -17.57 23.48
N SER A 60 13.22 -16.69 23.89
CA SER A 60 13.32 -15.92 25.13
C SER A 60 13.40 -16.83 26.40
N LYS A 61 12.99 -18.08 26.27
CA LYS A 61 13.04 -19.10 27.35
C LYS A 61 14.40 -19.82 27.40
N GLU A 62 15.29 -19.62 26.41
CA GLU A 62 16.62 -20.26 26.36
C GLU A 62 17.68 -19.37 27.01
N LEU A 63 18.66 -20.02 27.69
CA LEU A 63 19.71 -19.33 28.40
C LEU A 63 20.85 -18.84 27.47
N LEU A 64 21.40 -17.69 27.80
CA LEU A 64 22.65 -17.21 27.20
C LEU A 64 23.88 -17.89 27.85
N SER A 65 24.94 -18.08 27.09
CA SER A 65 26.19 -18.60 27.59
C SER A 65 26.83 -17.75 28.69
N SER A 66 26.52 -16.43 28.68
CA SER A 66 26.98 -15.45 29.70
C SER A 66 26.08 -15.38 30.94
N GLY A 67 25.03 -16.22 31.01
CA GLY A 67 24.02 -16.13 32.04
C GLY A 67 22.85 -15.17 31.65
N GLY A 68 21.64 -15.42 32.17
CA GLY A 68 20.41 -14.72 31.81
C GLY A 68 19.68 -15.34 30.62
N THR A 69 18.49 -14.83 30.31
CA THR A 69 17.63 -15.30 29.22
C THR A 69 17.85 -14.51 27.94
N ALA A 70 17.59 -15.13 26.81
CA ALA A 70 17.68 -14.48 25.50
C ALA A 70 16.51 -13.50 25.29
N SER A 71 16.64 -12.60 24.29
CA SER A 71 15.58 -11.64 23.94
C SER A 71 14.44 -12.27 23.17
N GLY A 72 14.69 -13.35 22.44
CA GLY A 72 13.74 -14.02 21.58
C GLY A 72 13.44 -13.32 20.26
N PRO A 73 12.84 -14.04 19.28
CA PRO A 73 12.57 -13.51 17.93
C PRO A 73 11.58 -12.36 17.92
N VAL A 74 10.57 -12.35 18.79
CA VAL A 74 9.52 -11.32 18.83
C VAL A 74 10.12 -9.95 19.22
N SER A 75 11.09 -9.92 20.14
CA SER A 75 11.79 -8.69 20.49
C SER A 75 12.58 -8.10 19.32
N PHE A 76 13.29 -8.93 18.57
CA PHE A 76 14.02 -8.47 17.38
C PHE A 76 13.10 -8.08 16.23
N MET A 77 11.97 -8.77 16.06
CA MET A 77 10.93 -8.43 15.11
C MET A 77 10.41 -7.01 15.31
N ARG A 78 10.28 -6.55 16.55
CA ARG A 78 9.84 -5.19 16.88
C ARG A 78 10.83 -4.13 16.34
N GLY A 79 12.13 -4.34 16.51
CA GLY A 79 13.15 -3.44 15.96
C GLY A 79 13.14 -3.38 14.44
N ALA A 80 12.99 -4.53 13.77
CA ALA A 80 12.88 -4.62 12.33
C ALA A 80 11.59 -3.95 11.80
N ASP A 81 10.46 -4.08 12.49
CA ASP A 81 9.18 -3.45 12.12
C ASP A 81 9.26 -1.92 12.21
N ALA A 82 9.86 -1.40 13.29
CA ALA A 82 10.08 0.04 13.46
C ALA A 82 11.00 0.60 12.36
N SER A 83 12.09 -0.11 12.02
CA SER A 83 12.97 0.24 10.90
C SER A 83 12.20 0.28 9.58
N ALA A 84 11.41 -0.74 9.27
CA ALA A 84 10.60 -0.81 8.06
C ALA A 84 9.62 0.37 7.93
N GLY A 85 9.00 0.78 9.03
CA GLY A 85 8.06 1.91 9.08
C GLY A 85 8.68 3.26 8.70
N THR A 86 10.01 3.41 8.85
CA THR A 86 10.73 4.66 8.54
C THR A 86 11.16 4.76 7.06
N ILE A 87 11.21 3.64 6.35
CA ILE A 87 11.74 3.58 4.99
C ILE A 87 10.63 3.77 3.97
N LYS A 88 10.73 4.86 3.19
CA LYS A 88 9.85 5.15 2.05
C LYS A 88 10.54 4.71 0.76
N SER A 89 9.90 3.85 -0.01
CA SER A 89 10.40 3.44 -1.34
C SER A 89 10.25 4.53 -2.37
N GLY A 90 11.04 4.51 -3.45
CA GLY A 90 11.27 5.43 -4.56
C GLY A 90 10.16 6.31 -5.15
N GLY A 91 9.17 6.61 -4.39
CA GLY A 91 8.10 7.58 -4.59
C GLY A 91 7.33 7.60 -3.28
N ALA A 92 7.14 8.72 -2.70
CA ALA A 92 6.72 9.02 -1.33
C ALA A 92 5.51 8.24 -0.74
N THR A 93 4.96 7.24 -1.39
CA THR A 93 3.63 6.67 -1.06
C THR A 93 3.60 5.17 -0.77
N ARG A 94 4.64 4.39 -1.11
CA ARG A 94 4.62 2.93 -0.89
C ARG A 94 5.26 2.57 0.45
N ARG A 95 4.50 1.92 1.32
CA ARG A 95 5.00 1.33 2.58
C ARG A 95 5.85 0.10 2.28
N ALA A 96 6.82 -0.20 3.17
CA ALA A 96 7.56 -1.44 3.17
C ALA A 96 6.60 -2.65 3.20
N ALA A 97 6.88 -3.66 2.40
CA ALA A 97 6.15 -4.92 2.42
C ALA A 97 7.03 -6.00 3.05
N LYS A 98 6.58 -6.59 4.15
CA LYS A 98 7.36 -7.50 4.97
C LYS A 98 6.55 -8.74 5.34
N MET A 99 7.20 -9.91 5.39
CA MET A 99 6.68 -11.14 5.99
C MET A 99 7.61 -11.61 7.09
N VAL A 100 7.03 -11.96 8.22
CA VAL A 100 7.73 -12.62 9.31
C VAL A 100 7.09 -13.98 9.57
N ILE A 101 7.90 -15.02 9.61
CA ILE A 101 7.44 -16.39 9.79
C ILE A 101 8.06 -16.96 11.05
N LEU A 102 7.28 -17.71 11.81
CA LEU A 102 7.77 -18.52 12.92
C LEU A 102 7.21 -19.94 12.81
N ASP A 103 8.08 -20.94 13.04
CA ASP A 103 7.68 -22.33 13.02
C ASP A 103 6.84 -22.65 14.27
N VAL A 104 5.84 -23.48 14.11
CA VAL A 104 4.86 -23.80 15.17
C VAL A 104 5.48 -24.49 16.39
N ASP A 105 6.64 -25.13 16.22
CA ASP A 105 7.38 -25.78 17.31
C ASP A 105 8.36 -24.87 18.06
N HIS A 106 8.38 -23.55 17.73
CA HIS A 106 9.21 -22.57 18.40
C HIS A 106 8.67 -22.26 19.80
N PRO A 107 9.51 -22.21 20.86
CA PRO A 107 9.01 -21.96 22.23
C PRO A 107 8.31 -20.59 22.44
N ASP A 108 8.59 -19.58 21.62
CA ASP A 108 7.94 -18.26 21.65
C ASP A 108 6.73 -18.17 20.71
N ILE A 109 6.20 -19.30 20.22
CA ILE A 109 5.14 -19.30 19.21
C ILE A 109 3.84 -18.63 19.71
N GLU A 110 3.48 -18.82 20.97
CA GLU A 110 2.28 -18.21 21.54
C GLU A 110 2.36 -16.69 21.57
N GLU A 111 3.51 -16.15 22.01
CA GLU A 111 3.76 -14.71 21.99
C GLU A 111 3.67 -14.14 20.56
N PHE A 112 4.26 -14.86 19.59
CA PHE A 112 4.23 -14.48 18.18
C PHE A 112 2.81 -14.43 17.62
N ILE A 113 1.98 -15.42 17.93
CA ILE A 113 0.58 -15.51 17.48
C ILE A 113 -0.22 -14.31 17.97
N GLU A 114 -0.09 -13.95 19.26
CA GLU A 114 -0.89 -12.92 19.90
C GLU A 114 -0.39 -11.50 19.66
N THR A 115 0.81 -11.33 19.14
CA THR A 115 1.48 -10.02 19.02
C THR A 115 0.62 -8.98 18.32
N LYS A 116 0.07 -9.30 17.15
CA LYS A 116 -0.72 -8.33 16.36
C LYS A 116 -2.14 -8.15 16.89
N ALA A 117 -2.76 -9.16 17.43
CA ALA A 117 -4.08 -9.04 18.07
C ALA A 117 -4.03 -8.07 19.25
N ARG A 118 -3.00 -8.16 20.11
CA ARG A 118 -2.78 -7.21 21.21
C ARG A 118 -2.55 -5.77 20.73
N GLU A 119 -1.85 -5.57 19.61
CA GLU A 119 -1.67 -4.22 19.05
C GLU A 119 -2.96 -3.67 18.44
N GLU A 120 -3.80 -4.51 17.81
CA GLU A 120 -5.10 -4.08 17.30
C GLU A 120 -6.04 -3.65 18.42
N ASP A 121 -6.01 -4.32 19.57
CA ASP A 121 -6.75 -3.88 20.76
C ASP A 121 -6.28 -2.50 21.27
N LYS A 122 -4.96 -2.23 21.23
CA LYS A 122 -4.42 -0.90 21.52
C LYS A 122 -4.90 0.14 20.52
N ILE A 123 -4.94 -0.20 19.21
CA ILE A 123 -5.45 0.69 18.17
C ILE A 123 -6.91 1.06 18.44
N ARG A 124 -7.75 0.08 18.80
CA ARG A 124 -9.16 0.32 19.14
C ARG A 124 -9.29 1.23 20.36
N ALA A 125 -8.54 0.95 21.44
CA ALA A 125 -8.55 1.76 22.66
C ALA A 125 -8.07 3.19 22.40
N LEU A 126 -7.01 3.39 21.64
CA LEU A 126 -6.49 4.71 21.29
C LEU A 126 -7.46 5.48 20.38
N ARG A 127 -8.07 4.84 19.39
CA ARG A 127 -9.11 5.45 18.55
C ARG A 127 -10.29 5.92 19.41
N ASP A 128 -10.77 5.07 20.31
CA ASP A 128 -11.89 5.39 21.21
C ASP A 128 -11.55 6.52 22.18
N ALA A 129 -10.25 6.73 22.49
CA ALA A 129 -9.72 7.86 23.23
C ALA A 129 -9.50 9.14 22.37
N GLY A 130 -9.78 9.08 21.06
CA GLY A 130 -9.73 10.23 20.14
C GLY A 130 -8.43 10.41 19.38
N PHE A 131 -7.50 9.43 19.41
CA PHE A 131 -6.28 9.45 18.59
C PHE A 131 -6.57 9.09 17.13
N ASP A 132 -5.81 9.70 16.22
CA ASP A 132 -5.92 9.43 14.77
C ASP A 132 -5.21 8.12 14.42
N MET A 133 -5.96 7.02 14.49
CA MET A 133 -5.48 5.65 14.25
C MET A 133 -5.79 5.15 12.83
N ASP A 134 -6.19 6.00 11.90
CA ASP A 134 -6.37 5.65 10.49
C ASP A 134 -5.03 5.23 9.85
N LEU A 135 -5.07 4.45 8.75
CA LEU A 135 -3.89 3.92 8.04
C LEU A 135 -2.85 4.99 7.62
N GLY A 136 -3.23 6.25 7.55
CA GLY A 136 -2.36 7.40 7.30
C GLY A 136 -2.34 8.40 8.43
N GLY A 137 -2.96 8.07 9.56
CA GLY A 137 -3.11 8.92 10.73
C GLY A 137 -1.79 9.29 11.39
N LYS A 138 -1.80 10.37 12.15
CA LYS A 138 -0.58 10.87 12.79
C LYS A 138 -0.11 9.97 13.94
N ASP A 139 -1.06 9.28 14.59
CA ASP A 139 -0.81 8.56 15.84
C ASP A 139 -0.57 7.06 15.64
N ILE A 140 -0.87 6.53 14.45
CA ILE A 140 -0.69 5.09 14.11
C ILE A 140 0.77 4.63 14.28
N VAL A 141 1.74 5.54 14.19
CA VAL A 141 3.15 5.23 14.38
C VAL A 141 3.51 4.87 15.83
N SER A 142 2.62 5.12 16.78
CA SER A 142 2.82 4.77 18.20
C SER A 142 2.57 3.28 18.50
N VAL A 143 1.89 2.56 17.61
CA VAL A 143 1.66 1.12 17.74
C VAL A 143 2.68 0.31 16.91
N GLN A 144 2.96 -0.91 17.38
CA GLN A 144 4.04 -1.74 16.86
C GLN A 144 3.51 -2.79 15.87
N TYR A 145 4.40 -3.46 15.15
CA TYR A 145 4.13 -4.61 14.27
C TYR A 145 3.10 -4.33 13.15
N GLN A 146 3.03 -3.06 12.68
CA GLN A 146 2.06 -2.67 11.64
C GLN A 146 2.58 -2.80 10.21
N ASN A 147 3.89 -3.05 10.03
CA ASN A 147 4.54 -3.07 8.73
C ASN A 147 4.79 -4.48 8.19
N ALA A 148 4.50 -5.52 8.98
CA ALA A 148 4.72 -6.91 8.61
C ALA A 148 3.40 -7.69 8.55
N ASN A 149 3.32 -8.63 7.59
CA ASN A 149 2.41 -9.76 7.67
C ASN A 149 3.08 -10.87 8.48
N ASN A 150 2.36 -11.53 9.34
CA ASN A 150 2.86 -12.64 10.14
C ASN A 150 2.26 -13.96 9.64
N SER A 151 3.06 -15.02 9.60
CA SER A 151 2.58 -16.37 9.31
C SER A 151 3.18 -17.40 10.26
N VAL A 152 2.38 -18.34 10.70
CA VAL A 152 2.83 -19.54 11.42
C VAL A 152 3.08 -20.63 10.40
N ARG A 153 4.27 -21.25 10.49
CA ARG A 153 4.63 -22.38 9.63
C ARG A 153 4.35 -23.66 10.35
N VAL A 154 3.39 -24.44 9.85
CA VAL A 154 2.92 -25.69 10.46
C VAL A 154 3.40 -26.90 9.68
N THR A 155 3.70 -27.98 10.42
CA THR A 155 4.06 -29.28 9.84
C THR A 155 2.85 -30.22 9.80
N ASP A 156 2.93 -31.25 8.98
CA ASP A 156 1.96 -32.35 8.99
C ASP A 156 1.87 -33.03 10.36
N GLU A 157 3.01 -33.14 11.08
CA GLU A 157 3.06 -33.67 12.45
C GLU A 157 2.16 -32.86 13.38
N PHE A 158 2.29 -31.53 13.35
CA PHE A 158 1.43 -30.64 14.14
C PHE A 158 -0.05 -30.77 13.74
N MET A 159 -0.37 -30.78 12.46
CA MET A 159 -1.76 -30.86 12.00
C MET A 159 -2.41 -32.19 12.36
N ARG A 160 -1.64 -33.31 12.34
CA ARG A 160 -2.14 -34.61 12.85
C ARG A 160 -2.33 -34.58 14.37
N ALA A 161 -1.41 -33.94 15.13
CA ALA A 161 -1.60 -33.76 16.57
C ALA A 161 -2.86 -32.94 16.90
N VAL A 162 -3.22 -31.98 16.05
CA VAL A 162 -4.50 -31.25 16.17
C VAL A 162 -5.70 -32.16 15.95
N GLU A 163 -5.66 -33.03 14.91
CA GLU A 163 -6.74 -33.99 14.64
C GLU A 163 -6.91 -34.99 15.81
N GLU A 164 -5.81 -35.45 16.36
CA GLU A 164 -5.77 -36.46 17.42
C GLU A 164 -5.96 -35.89 18.83
N ASP A 165 -6.05 -34.55 18.93
CA ASP A 165 -6.06 -33.80 20.19
C ASP A 165 -4.90 -34.20 21.12
N ALA A 166 -3.69 -34.33 20.52
CA ALA A 166 -2.47 -34.75 21.17
C ALA A 166 -1.63 -33.59 21.70
N GLU A 167 -0.65 -33.92 22.52
CA GLU A 167 0.40 -32.98 22.89
C GLU A 167 1.41 -32.75 21.75
N PHE A 168 1.97 -31.56 21.70
CA PHE A 168 2.97 -31.18 20.72
C PHE A 168 4.14 -30.46 21.43
N GLY A 169 5.36 -30.89 21.14
CA GLY A 169 6.58 -30.39 21.80
C GLY A 169 7.11 -29.12 21.18
N LEU A 170 7.31 -28.07 21.98
CA LEU A 170 8.03 -26.86 21.62
C LEU A 170 9.52 -27.07 21.88
N LYS A 171 10.37 -26.87 20.84
CA LYS A 171 11.78 -27.30 20.82
C LYS A 171 12.75 -26.12 20.94
N ALA A 172 13.71 -26.24 21.85
CA ALA A 172 14.83 -25.32 21.95
C ALA A 172 15.63 -25.26 20.63
N ARG A 173 16.00 -24.08 20.20
CA ARG A 173 16.70 -23.89 18.91
C ARG A 173 18.17 -24.29 18.94
N LYS A 174 18.80 -24.24 20.10
CA LYS A 174 20.21 -24.63 20.27
C LYS A 174 20.41 -26.13 20.48
N THR A 175 19.56 -26.77 21.26
CA THR A 175 19.73 -28.18 21.65
C THR A 175 18.79 -29.13 20.90
N GLY A 176 17.64 -28.61 20.37
CA GLY A 176 16.59 -29.43 19.80
C GLY A 176 15.72 -30.16 20.85
N GLU A 177 16.00 -29.96 22.13
CA GLU A 177 15.23 -30.57 23.21
C GLU A 177 13.85 -29.93 23.34
N VAL A 178 12.86 -30.72 23.73
CA VAL A 178 11.51 -30.22 24.04
C VAL A 178 11.59 -29.47 25.37
N LEU A 179 11.32 -28.16 25.34
CA LEU A 179 11.24 -27.32 26.54
C LEU A 179 9.86 -27.36 27.19
N GLU A 180 8.82 -27.51 26.39
CA GLU A 180 7.44 -27.46 26.83
C GLU A 180 6.56 -28.31 25.92
N ASN A 181 5.58 -29.01 26.48
CA ASN A 181 4.53 -29.67 25.73
C ASN A 181 3.26 -28.86 25.84
N VAL A 182 2.60 -28.60 24.71
CA VAL A 182 1.34 -27.87 24.61
C VAL A 182 0.28 -28.76 23.95
N ARG A 183 -0.99 -28.53 24.23
CA ARG A 183 -2.07 -29.17 23.50
C ARG A 183 -2.12 -28.58 22.08
N ALA A 184 -1.88 -29.43 21.08
CA ALA A 184 -1.85 -28.98 19.67
C ALA A 184 -3.14 -28.27 19.26
N LYS A 185 -4.30 -28.80 19.68
CA LYS A 185 -5.60 -28.21 19.40
C LYS A 185 -5.81 -26.82 20.02
N GLU A 186 -5.31 -26.60 21.24
CA GLU A 186 -5.38 -25.30 21.90
C GLU A 186 -4.48 -24.28 21.21
N LEU A 187 -3.27 -24.67 20.82
CA LEU A 187 -2.36 -23.81 20.05
C LEU A 187 -2.96 -23.44 18.69
N TYR A 188 -3.55 -24.42 18.01
CA TYR A 188 -4.23 -24.19 16.73
C TYR A 188 -5.41 -23.23 16.87
N ARG A 189 -6.22 -23.38 17.95
CA ARG A 189 -7.29 -22.44 18.26
C ARG A 189 -6.77 -21.02 18.51
N LYS A 190 -5.63 -20.86 19.19
CA LYS A 190 -5.02 -19.53 19.36
C LYS A 190 -4.63 -18.89 18.04
N ILE A 191 -4.10 -19.67 17.07
CA ILE A 191 -3.81 -19.19 15.72
C ILE A 191 -5.10 -18.68 15.04
N ALA A 192 -6.16 -19.48 15.08
CA ALA A 192 -7.44 -19.13 14.48
C ALA A 192 -8.09 -17.92 15.17
N GLN A 193 -8.03 -17.84 16.49
CA GLN A 193 -8.56 -16.72 17.28
C GLN A 193 -7.86 -15.41 16.90
N ALA A 194 -6.52 -15.37 16.87
CA ALA A 194 -5.77 -14.19 16.51
C ALA A 194 -6.07 -13.75 15.07
N ALA A 195 -6.13 -14.70 14.13
CA ALA A 195 -6.50 -14.41 12.75
C ALA A 195 -7.93 -13.87 12.62
N TRP A 196 -8.86 -14.38 13.40
CA TRP A 196 -10.24 -13.89 13.50
C TRP A 196 -10.30 -12.45 14.02
N GLU A 197 -9.46 -12.09 15.01
CA GLU A 197 -9.41 -10.77 15.64
C GLU A 197 -8.78 -9.70 14.76
N CYS A 198 -7.69 -10.04 14.02
CA CYS A 198 -6.89 -9.05 13.30
C CYS A 198 -6.35 -9.50 11.93
N ALA A 199 -6.87 -10.58 11.34
CA ALA A 199 -6.42 -11.15 10.07
C ALA A 199 -4.95 -11.61 10.03
N ASP A 200 -4.30 -11.73 11.17
CA ASP A 200 -2.95 -12.24 11.36
C ASP A 200 -2.91 -13.16 12.60
N PRO A 201 -2.11 -14.24 12.60
CA PRO A 201 -1.22 -14.69 11.52
C PRO A 201 -1.94 -15.47 10.42
N GLY A 202 -1.37 -15.46 9.20
CA GLY A 202 -1.65 -16.46 8.19
C GLY A 202 -1.00 -17.80 8.54
N ILE A 203 -1.24 -18.82 7.73
CA ILE A 203 -0.66 -20.16 7.92
C ILE A 203 0.09 -20.60 6.65
N GLN A 204 1.20 -21.31 6.85
CA GLN A 204 2.00 -21.93 5.78
C GLN A 204 2.22 -23.40 6.09
N TYR A 205 1.95 -24.29 5.14
CA TYR A 205 2.01 -25.74 5.31
C TYR A 205 3.37 -26.27 4.84
N ASP A 206 4.29 -26.47 5.76
CA ASP A 206 5.70 -26.73 5.50
C ASP A 206 5.96 -27.97 4.63
N ASP A 207 5.31 -29.09 4.96
CA ASP A 207 5.52 -30.34 4.24
C ASP A 207 4.94 -30.27 2.82
N THR A 208 3.77 -29.66 2.64
CA THR A 208 3.19 -29.42 1.31
C THR A 208 4.10 -28.53 0.46
N ILE A 209 4.65 -27.44 1.02
CA ILE A 209 5.58 -26.56 0.32
C ILE A 209 6.79 -27.34 -0.16
N ASN A 210 7.42 -28.11 0.73
CA ASN A 210 8.66 -28.84 0.44
C ASN A 210 8.44 -30.09 -0.43
N ASP A 211 7.23 -30.65 -0.48
CA ASP A 211 6.89 -31.75 -1.41
C ASP A 211 6.86 -31.28 -2.90
N TRP A 212 6.66 -29.99 -3.13
CA TRP A 212 6.73 -29.38 -4.46
C TRP A 212 8.07 -28.68 -4.73
N HIS A 213 9.06 -28.84 -3.86
CA HIS A 213 10.35 -28.18 -3.99
C HIS A 213 11.23 -28.86 -5.04
N THR A 214 11.74 -28.06 -5.98
CA THR A 214 12.61 -28.52 -7.07
C THR A 214 14.09 -28.66 -6.66
N CYS A 215 14.50 -28.05 -5.55
CA CYS A 215 15.91 -27.97 -5.11
C CYS A 215 16.16 -28.45 -3.67
N PRO A 216 15.57 -29.58 -3.21
CA PRO A 216 15.70 -30.01 -1.82
C PRO A 216 17.12 -30.45 -1.42
N GLU A 217 17.94 -30.91 -2.38
CA GLU A 217 19.33 -31.26 -2.13
C GLU A 217 20.23 -30.05 -1.88
N THR A 218 19.74 -28.85 -2.18
CA THR A 218 20.44 -27.59 -1.87
C THR A 218 20.05 -27.03 -0.52
N GLY A 219 18.77 -27.09 -0.18
CA GLY A 219 18.24 -26.63 1.08
C GLY A 219 16.72 -26.72 1.13
N ARG A 220 16.17 -26.62 2.33
CA ARG A 220 14.72 -26.63 2.56
C ARG A 220 14.15 -25.23 2.32
N ILE A 221 12.93 -25.12 1.83
CA ILE A 221 12.18 -23.88 1.80
C ILE A 221 11.66 -23.60 3.21
N THR A 222 12.07 -22.51 3.81
CA THR A 222 11.74 -22.12 5.19
C THR A 222 10.86 -20.87 5.25
N ALA A 223 10.84 -20.07 4.21
CA ALA A 223 10.19 -18.77 4.21
C ALA A 223 9.49 -18.45 2.88
N SER A 224 8.79 -17.33 2.87
CA SER A 224 8.13 -16.74 1.71
C SER A 224 8.37 -15.24 1.62
N ASN A 225 8.00 -14.63 0.49
CA ASN A 225 7.85 -13.19 0.35
C ASN A 225 6.62 -12.66 1.13
N PRO A 226 6.39 -11.33 1.19
CA PRO A 226 5.31 -10.73 1.98
C PRO A 226 3.90 -11.22 1.68
N CYS A 227 3.61 -11.58 0.45
CA CYS A 227 2.29 -12.01 0.01
C CYS A 227 2.14 -13.54 -0.09
N SER A 228 3.15 -14.28 0.33
CA SER A 228 3.20 -15.75 0.39
C SER A 228 3.09 -16.49 -0.95
N GLU A 229 3.23 -15.83 -2.09
CA GLU A 229 3.24 -16.49 -3.41
C GLU A 229 4.62 -17.00 -3.82
N TYR A 230 5.68 -16.34 -3.40
CA TYR A 230 7.05 -16.76 -3.71
C TYR A 230 7.64 -17.55 -2.54
N MET A 231 7.98 -18.80 -2.79
CA MET A 231 8.53 -19.73 -1.82
C MET A 231 9.68 -20.50 -2.48
N HIS A 232 10.91 -20.23 -2.06
CA HIS A 232 12.12 -20.89 -2.54
C HIS A 232 13.23 -20.82 -1.48
N LEU A 233 14.47 -21.12 -1.87
CA LEU A 233 15.64 -21.08 -1.00
C LEU A 233 15.80 -19.70 -0.33
N ASP A 234 16.38 -19.71 0.87
CA ASP A 234 16.78 -18.50 1.57
C ASP A 234 17.82 -17.70 0.74
N ASN A 235 17.88 -16.40 0.97
CA ASN A 235 18.74 -15.46 0.23
C ASN A 235 18.51 -15.51 -1.28
N SER A 236 17.27 -15.47 -1.69
CA SER A 236 16.88 -15.52 -3.09
C SER A 236 15.90 -14.42 -3.46
N SER A 237 15.75 -14.18 -4.74
CA SER A 237 14.81 -13.22 -5.27
C SER A 237 14.01 -13.78 -6.44
N CYS A 238 12.86 -13.17 -6.71
CA CYS A 238 11.99 -13.55 -7.80
C CYS A 238 11.59 -12.32 -8.62
N ASN A 239 11.89 -12.38 -9.93
CA ASN A 239 11.29 -11.47 -10.88
C ASN A 239 9.89 -11.96 -11.22
N LEU A 240 8.92 -11.05 -11.24
CA LEU A 240 7.51 -11.34 -11.47
C LEU A 240 7.00 -10.68 -12.75
N ALA A 241 6.08 -11.37 -13.43
CA ALA A 241 5.26 -10.79 -14.47
C ALA A 241 3.86 -11.40 -14.44
N SER A 242 2.84 -10.64 -14.81
CA SER A 242 1.46 -11.14 -14.88
C SER A 242 0.81 -10.76 -16.19
N LEU A 243 0.04 -11.70 -16.75
CA LEU A 243 -0.71 -11.55 -17.99
C LEU A 243 -2.17 -11.22 -17.67
N ASN A 244 -2.75 -10.20 -18.32
CA ASN A 244 -4.17 -9.89 -18.19
C ASN A 244 -4.98 -10.89 -19.02
N LEU A 245 -5.70 -11.79 -18.36
CA LEU A 245 -6.44 -12.88 -19.00
C LEU A 245 -7.53 -12.37 -19.96
N MET A 246 -8.17 -11.23 -19.67
CA MET A 246 -9.21 -10.66 -20.53
C MET A 246 -8.71 -10.27 -21.93
N LYS A 247 -7.38 -10.06 -22.10
CA LYS A 247 -6.78 -9.73 -23.41
C LYS A 247 -6.67 -10.95 -24.33
N PHE A 248 -6.92 -12.14 -23.82
CA PHE A 248 -6.94 -13.41 -24.57
C PHE A 248 -8.36 -13.94 -24.76
N LEU A 249 -9.38 -13.24 -24.32
CA LEU A 249 -10.78 -13.57 -24.55
C LEU A 249 -11.27 -12.84 -25.81
N GLY A 250 -11.54 -13.60 -26.90
CA GLY A 250 -12.09 -13.08 -28.14
C GLY A 250 -13.52 -12.55 -27.99
N ASP A 251 -14.00 -11.79 -28.96
CA ASP A 251 -15.38 -11.28 -28.99
C ASP A 251 -16.41 -12.41 -29.14
N ASP A 252 -15.99 -13.56 -29.66
CA ASP A 252 -16.77 -14.79 -29.75
C ASP A 252 -16.89 -15.56 -28.41
N GLY A 253 -16.33 -15.03 -27.32
CA GLY A 253 -16.30 -15.64 -25.99
C GLY A 253 -15.31 -16.81 -25.85
N ARG A 254 -14.42 -17.01 -26.82
CA ARG A 254 -13.39 -18.06 -26.76
C ARG A 254 -12.09 -17.53 -26.19
N PHE A 255 -11.50 -18.31 -25.30
CA PHE A 255 -10.17 -18.05 -24.77
C PHE A 255 -9.10 -18.52 -25.75
N ASP A 256 -8.25 -17.62 -26.23
CA ASP A 256 -7.16 -17.93 -27.15
C ASP A 256 -5.95 -18.51 -26.39
N ALA A 257 -6.00 -19.81 -26.15
CA ALA A 257 -4.96 -20.56 -25.44
C ALA A 257 -3.62 -20.55 -26.21
N VAL A 258 -3.66 -20.45 -27.54
CA VAL A 258 -2.45 -20.47 -28.38
C VAL A 258 -1.69 -19.16 -28.30
N THR A 259 -2.40 -18.02 -28.42
CA THR A 259 -1.78 -16.69 -28.22
C THR A 259 -1.33 -16.50 -26.77
N PHE A 260 -2.09 -17.00 -25.79
CA PHE A 260 -1.67 -17.00 -24.39
C PHE A 260 -0.36 -17.78 -24.20
N ALA A 261 -0.23 -19.00 -24.76
CA ALA A 261 0.99 -19.79 -24.68
C ALA A 261 2.20 -19.05 -25.29
N LYS A 262 2.04 -18.41 -26.45
CA LYS A 262 3.12 -17.60 -27.07
C LYS A 262 3.51 -16.40 -26.20
N ALA A 263 2.55 -15.74 -25.56
CA ALA A 263 2.84 -14.66 -24.63
C ALA A 263 3.63 -15.15 -23.42
N VAL A 264 3.29 -16.32 -22.87
CA VAL A 264 4.03 -16.96 -21.77
C VAL A 264 5.48 -17.25 -22.18
N GLU A 265 5.71 -17.84 -23.34
CA GLU A 265 7.06 -18.13 -23.86
C GLU A 265 7.92 -16.86 -23.95
N LEU A 266 7.35 -15.79 -24.50
CA LEU A 266 8.03 -14.51 -24.65
C LEU A 266 8.40 -13.91 -23.30
N ILE A 267 7.45 -13.90 -22.36
CA ILE A 267 7.65 -13.32 -21.02
C ILE A 267 8.67 -14.13 -20.22
N ILE A 268 8.61 -15.45 -20.21
CA ILE A 268 9.62 -16.30 -19.55
C ILE A 268 11.00 -16.02 -20.10
N THR A 269 11.14 -15.90 -21.41
CA THR A 269 12.42 -15.56 -22.04
C THR A 269 12.93 -14.19 -21.58
N ALA A 270 12.07 -13.17 -21.58
CA ALA A 270 12.45 -11.84 -21.14
C ALA A 270 12.81 -11.77 -19.65
N MET A 271 12.07 -12.52 -18.80
CA MET A 271 12.36 -12.61 -17.36
C MET A 271 13.70 -13.33 -17.11
N ASP A 272 14.02 -14.38 -17.84
CA ASP A 272 15.32 -15.06 -17.72
C ASP A 272 16.48 -14.15 -18.16
N ILE A 273 16.33 -13.41 -19.25
CA ILE A 273 17.30 -12.43 -19.72
C ILE A 273 17.54 -11.36 -18.63
N SER A 274 16.48 -10.90 -17.96
CA SER A 274 16.59 -9.84 -16.95
C SER A 274 17.51 -10.21 -15.78
N ILE A 275 17.61 -11.49 -15.41
CA ILE A 275 18.52 -11.95 -14.36
C ILE A 275 20.01 -11.72 -14.75
N CYS A 276 20.32 -11.67 -16.06
CA CYS A 276 21.70 -11.51 -16.52
C CYS A 276 22.24 -10.10 -16.26
N PHE A 277 21.39 -9.08 -16.29
CA PHE A 277 21.79 -7.67 -16.06
C PHE A 277 21.32 -7.08 -14.75
N ALA A 278 20.51 -7.84 -13.97
CA ALA A 278 19.94 -7.35 -12.72
C ALA A 278 21.00 -7.04 -11.68
N ASP A 279 20.80 -5.95 -10.97
CA ASP A 279 21.46 -5.66 -9.70
C ASP A 279 20.66 -6.29 -8.56
N PHE A 280 21.38 -6.76 -7.55
CA PHE A 280 20.79 -7.37 -6.37
C PHE A 280 21.22 -6.63 -5.11
N PRO A 281 20.38 -6.58 -4.05
CA PRO A 281 20.67 -5.82 -2.83
C PRO A 281 21.92 -6.27 -2.09
N THR A 282 22.22 -7.58 -2.11
CA THR A 282 23.33 -8.21 -1.41
C THR A 282 23.91 -9.36 -2.25
N GLU A 283 25.20 -9.69 -1.99
CA GLU A 283 25.89 -10.76 -2.72
C GLU A 283 25.26 -12.15 -2.50
N PRO A 284 24.84 -12.57 -1.29
CA PRO A 284 24.17 -13.87 -1.12
C PRO A 284 22.89 -14.01 -1.97
N ILE A 285 22.12 -12.93 -2.11
CA ILE A 285 20.92 -12.91 -2.97
C ILE A 285 21.33 -13.01 -4.44
N ALA A 286 22.35 -12.27 -4.85
CA ALA A 286 22.86 -12.29 -6.22
C ALA A 286 23.33 -13.70 -6.60
N GLU A 287 24.12 -14.32 -5.74
CA GLU A 287 24.65 -15.67 -5.95
C GLU A 287 23.54 -16.71 -6.07
N THR A 288 22.61 -16.76 -5.13
CA THR A 288 21.50 -17.73 -5.15
C THR A 288 20.60 -17.50 -6.34
N THR A 289 20.23 -16.24 -6.65
CA THR A 289 19.34 -15.95 -7.75
C THR A 289 19.97 -16.26 -9.10
N ARG A 290 21.25 -16.00 -9.30
CA ARG A 290 21.97 -16.36 -10.54
C ARG A 290 22.14 -17.86 -10.70
N LYS A 291 22.38 -18.60 -9.61
CA LYS A 291 22.53 -20.07 -9.61
C LYS A 291 21.24 -20.83 -9.88
N PHE A 292 20.09 -20.34 -9.37
CA PHE A 292 18.81 -21.06 -9.43
C PHE A 292 17.80 -20.41 -10.36
N ARG A 293 17.97 -19.15 -10.72
CA ARG A 293 17.19 -18.41 -11.73
C ARG A 293 15.68 -18.54 -11.54
N GLN A 294 15.22 -18.21 -10.32
CA GLN A 294 13.82 -18.26 -9.95
C GLN A 294 13.01 -17.19 -10.68
N LEU A 295 11.91 -17.59 -11.30
CA LEU A 295 10.95 -16.72 -11.97
C LEU A 295 9.56 -16.91 -11.38
N GLY A 296 8.70 -15.91 -11.54
CA GLY A 296 7.33 -15.92 -11.08
C GLY A 296 6.36 -15.33 -12.10
N ILE A 297 6.07 -16.06 -13.18
CA ILE A 297 4.99 -15.68 -14.07
C ILE A 297 3.64 -16.01 -13.44
N GLY A 298 2.68 -15.11 -13.59
CA GLY A 298 1.31 -15.27 -13.14
C GLY A 298 0.32 -14.62 -14.12
N TYR A 299 -0.89 -14.46 -13.64
CA TYR A 299 -1.94 -13.75 -14.38
C TYR A 299 -2.73 -12.84 -13.46
N ALA A 300 -3.53 -11.97 -14.07
CA ALA A 300 -4.50 -11.10 -13.41
C ALA A 300 -5.83 -11.19 -14.15
N ASN A 301 -6.88 -10.69 -13.51
CA ASN A 301 -8.21 -10.59 -14.11
C ASN A 301 -8.95 -11.94 -14.28
N LEU A 302 -8.64 -12.93 -13.43
CA LEU A 302 -9.35 -14.21 -13.45
C LEU A 302 -10.84 -14.01 -13.13
N GLY A 303 -11.16 -13.27 -12.07
CA GLY A 303 -12.57 -13.01 -11.70
C GLY A 303 -13.37 -12.40 -12.83
N ALA A 304 -12.79 -11.42 -13.53
CA ALA A 304 -13.40 -10.80 -14.70
C ALA A 304 -13.56 -11.79 -15.88
N LEU A 305 -12.56 -12.64 -16.13
CA LEU A 305 -12.65 -13.67 -17.18
C LEU A 305 -13.79 -14.65 -16.90
N LEU A 306 -13.90 -15.15 -15.68
CA LEU A 306 -14.96 -16.07 -15.30
C LEU A 306 -16.34 -15.42 -15.46
N MET A 307 -16.51 -14.21 -14.97
CA MET A 307 -17.73 -13.42 -15.14
C MET A 307 -18.06 -13.23 -16.64
N ALA A 308 -17.11 -12.78 -17.45
CA ALA A 308 -17.30 -12.53 -18.89
C ALA A 308 -17.67 -13.80 -19.68
N THR A 309 -17.26 -14.97 -19.20
CA THR A 309 -17.59 -16.28 -19.79
C THR A 309 -18.82 -16.94 -19.16
N GLY A 310 -19.53 -16.22 -18.28
CA GLY A 310 -20.77 -16.70 -17.64
C GLY A 310 -20.56 -17.75 -16.56
N HIS A 311 -19.36 -17.86 -16.00
CA HIS A 311 -19.07 -18.77 -14.89
C HIS A 311 -19.11 -18.03 -13.54
N ALA A 312 -19.81 -18.61 -12.56
CA ALA A 312 -19.64 -18.20 -11.18
C ALA A 312 -18.23 -18.54 -10.69
N TYR A 313 -17.64 -17.66 -9.86
CA TYR A 313 -16.32 -17.89 -9.29
C TYR A 313 -16.26 -19.18 -8.46
N ASP A 314 -17.29 -19.45 -7.66
CA ASP A 314 -17.43 -20.71 -6.89
C ASP A 314 -18.26 -21.74 -7.66
N SER A 315 -17.84 -22.07 -8.88
CA SER A 315 -18.45 -23.11 -9.68
C SER A 315 -17.40 -24.13 -10.16
N GLU A 316 -17.84 -25.34 -10.46
CA GLU A 316 -16.99 -26.39 -11.03
C GLU A 316 -16.39 -25.96 -12.39
N GLY A 317 -17.21 -25.35 -13.27
CA GLY A 317 -16.75 -24.84 -14.57
C GLY A 317 -15.75 -23.68 -14.41
N GLY A 318 -15.98 -22.77 -13.47
CA GLY A 318 -15.05 -21.69 -13.15
C GLY A 318 -13.70 -22.21 -12.67
N ARG A 319 -13.71 -23.18 -11.74
CA ARG A 319 -12.49 -23.82 -11.24
C ARG A 319 -11.76 -24.61 -12.32
N ALA A 320 -12.48 -25.31 -13.20
CA ALA A 320 -11.88 -26.05 -14.31
C ALA A 320 -11.18 -25.12 -15.30
N LEU A 321 -11.79 -24.00 -15.64
CA LEU A 321 -11.17 -23.01 -16.52
C LEU A 321 -9.91 -22.38 -15.87
N ALA A 322 -9.98 -22.03 -14.58
CA ALA A 322 -8.84 -21.52 -13.85
C ALA A 322 -7.70 -22.55 -13.77
N ALA A 323 -8.01 -23.81 -13.47
CA ALA A 323 -7.04 -24.90 -13.40
C ALA A 323 -6.33 -25.13 -14.74
N THR A 324 -7.08 -25.18 -15.84
CA THR A 324 -6.52 -25.40 -17.18
C THR A 324 -5.65 -24.24 -17.66
N ILE A 325 -6.03 -22.99 -17.39
CA ILE A 325 -5.21 -21.81 -17.70
C ILE A 325 -3.92 -21.80 -16.88
N THR A 326 -4.00 -22.13 -15.58
CA THR A 326 -2.83 -22.19 -14.70
C THR A 326 -1.87 -23.30 -15.11
N SER A 327 -2.42 -24.47 -15.43
CA SER A 327 -1.64 -25.60 -15.95
C SER A 327 -0.96 -25.27 -17.27
N LEU A 328 -1.68 -24.67 -18.23
CA LEU A 328 -1.12 -24.21 -19.49
C LEU A 328 0.03 -23.24 -19.29
N MET A 329 -0.17 -22.21 -18.44
CA MET A 329 0.85 -21.21 -18.14
C MET A 329 2.14 -21.87 -17.65
N THR A 330 2.05 -22.75 -16.67
CA THR A 330 3.23 -23.38 -16.07
C THR A 330 3.86 -24.43 -16.98
N GLY A 331 3.05 -25.22 -17.70
CA GLY A 331 3.54 -26.19 -18.66
C GLY A 331 4.34 -25.54 -19.79
N VAL A 332 3.83 -24.44 -20.36
CA VAL A 332 4.54 -23.64 -21.37
C VAL A 332 5.80 -22.99 -20.79
N SER A 333 5.74 -22.49 -19.55
CA SER A 333 6.88 -21.88 -18.88
C SER A 333 8.03 -22.87 -18.71
N TYR A 334 7.76 -24.07 -18.24
CA TYR A 334 8.78 -25.11 -18.09
C TYR A 334 9.22 -25.72 -19.43
N ARG A 335 8.36 -25.84 -20.42
CA ARG A 335 8.77 -26.17 -21.77
C ARG A 335 9.79 -25.14 -22.30
N ARG A 336 9.46 -23.85 -22.18
CA ARG A 336 10.37 -22.78 -22.62
C ARG A 336 11.67 -22.76 -21.81
N SER A 337 11.61 -22.99 -20.51
CA SER A 337 12.79 -23.14 -19.66
C SER A 337 13.69 -24.30 -20.09
N ALA A 338 13.12 -25.43 -20.49
CA ALA A 338 13.89 -26.58 -21.01
C ALA A 338 14.49 -26.29 -22.41
N GLU A 339 13.79 -25.58 -23.27
CA GLU A 339 14.33 -25.11 -24.58
C GLU A 339 15.54 -24.17 -24.35
N LEU A 340 15.40 -23.20 -23.45
CA LEU A 340 16.48 -22.29 -23.08
C LEU A 340 17.67 -23.05 -22.48
N ALA A 341 17.43 -24.07 -21.65
CA ALA A 341 18.49 -24.91 -21.11
C ALA A 341 19.29 -25.61 -22.21
N GLY A 342 18.65 -26.01 -23.30
CA GLY A 342 19.33 -26.60 -24.46
C GLY A 342 20.25 -25.64 -25.21
N ILE A 343 20.02 -24.30 -25.07
CA ILE A 343 20.79 -23.26 -25.76
C ILE A 343 21.89 -22.68 -24.90
N VAL A 344 21.52 -22.29 -23.65
CA VAL A 344 22.39 -21.54 -22.72
C VAL A 344 22.72 -22.31 -21.43
N GLY A 345 22.36 -23.57 -21.34
CA GLY A 345 22.59 -24.44 -20.18
C GLY A 345 21.50 -24.40 -19.13
N ALA A 346 21.33 -25.49 -18.40
CA ALA A 346 20.46 -25.57 -17.24
C ALA A 346 20.97 -24.63 -16.12
N TYR A 347 20.10 -24.35 -15.13
CA TYR A 347 20.56 -23.56 -14.00
C TYR A 347 21.68 -24.29 -13.24
N GLU A 348 22.61 -23.56 -12.63
CA GLU A 348 23.85 -24.13 -12.08
C GLU A 348 23.58 -25.23 -11.02
N GLY A 349 22.56 -25.02 -10.15
CA GLY A 349 22.19 -26.00 -9.12
C GLY A 349 21.42 -27.22 -9.65
N TYR A 350 21.14 -27.33 -10.96
CA TYR A 350 20.27 -28.37 -11.52
C TYR A 350 20.82 -29.78 -11.34
N LYS A 351 22.11 -30.00 -11.66
CA LYS A 351 22.69 -31.35 -11.61
C LYS A 351 22.57 -32.00 -10.22
N ARG A 352 22.71 -31.21 -9.16
CA ARG A 352 22.55 -31.69 -7.77
C ARG A 352 21.09 -32.05 -7.46
N ASN A 353 20.13 -31.31 -8.04
CA ASN A 353 18.71 -31.45 -7.78
C ASN A 353 17.93 -32.13 -8.91
N GLU A 354 18.60 -32.71 -9.88
CA GLU A 354 18.00 -33.27 -11.11
C GLU A 354 16.83 -34.22 -10.85
N THR A 355 17.04 -35.18 -9.96
CA THR A 355 16.02 -36.19 -9.60
C THR A 355 14.78 -35.55 -8.98
N ALA A 356 14.99 -34.61 -8.05
CA ALA A 356 13.89 -33.91 -7.39
C ALA A 356 13.15 -32.99 -8.37
N HIS A 357 13.87 -32.25 -9.19
CA HIS A 357 13.28 -31.35 -10.19
C HIS A 357 12.41 -32.17 -11.20
N GLN A 358 12.95 -33.23 -11.75
CA GLN A 358 12.20 -34.12 -12.65
C GLN A 358 10.98 -34.75 -11.98
N ARG A 359 11.08 -35.13 -10.69
CA ARG A 359 9.95 -35.62 -9.91
C ARG A 359 8.83 -34.60 -9.86
N VAL A 360 9.16 -33.32 -9.55
CA VAL A 360 8.18 -32.24 -9.46
C VAL A 360 7.53 -31.96 -10.82
N MET A 361 8.29 -31.98 -11.92
CA MET A 361 7.74 -31.80 -13.26
C MET A 361 6.73 -32.90 -13.62
N ARG A 362 7.08 -34.18 -13.35
CA ARG A 362 6.13 -35.30 -13.53
C ARG A 362 4.91 -35.15 -12.65
N LYS A 363 5.05 -34.62 -11.44
CA LYS A 363 3.94 -34.41 -10.52
C LYS A 363 2.97 -33.34 -11.04
N HIS A 364 3.49 -32.25 -11.61
CA HIS A 364 2.65 -31.24 -12.28
C HIS A 364 1.92 -31.80 -13.51
N ALA A 365 2.61 -32.56 -14.36
CA ALA A 365 1.99 -33.18 -15.52
C ALA A 365 0.90 -34.20 -15.13
N ALA A 366 1.15 -35.03 -14.10
CA ALA A 366 0.14 -35.97 -13.59
C ALA A 366 -1.09 -35.23 -13.02
N ALA A 367 -0.89 -34.09 -12.36
CA ALA A 367 -2.00 -33.26 -11.90
C ALA A 367 -2.81 -32.67 -13.08
N ASN A 368 -2.15 -32.28 -14.19
CA ASN A 368 -2.84 -31.85 -15.40
C ASN A 368 -3.76 -32.94 -15.97
N ASP A 369 -3.31 -34.20 -15.99
CA ASP A 369 -4.08 -35.32 -16.52
C ASP A 369 -5.34 -35.61 -15.66
N LEU A 370 -5.37 -35.18 -14.43
CA LEU A 370 -6.50 -35.31 -13.51
C LEU A 370 -7.54 -34.18 -13.60
N ILE A 371 -7.28 -33.13 -14.40
CA ILE A 371 -8.22 -32.01 -14.54
C ILE A 371 -9.50 -32.53 -15.21
N ARG A 372 -10.64 -32.36 -14.52
CA ARG A 372 -11.95 -32.58 -15.09
C ARG A 372 -12.40 -31.34 -15.85
N THR A 373 -12.70 -31.51 -17.14
CA THR A 373 -13.23 -30.44 -17.98
C THR A 373 -14.74 -30.55 -18.17
N TYR A 374 -15.40 -29.43 -18.36
CA TYR A 374 -16.86 -29.33 -18.55
C TYR A 374 -17.24 -28.95 -19.99
N GLY A 375 -16.27 -28.68 -20.85
CA GLY A 375 -16.44 -28.33 -22.24
C GLY A 375 -16.19 -26.86 -22.54
N GLY A 376 -16.14 -26.48 -23.82
CA GLY A 376 -15.85 -25.11 -24.21
C GLY A 376 -14.40 -24.70 -23.97
N ASN A 377 -14.20 -23.57 -23.29
CA ASN A 377 -12.89 -22.95 -23.08
C ASN A 377 -11.95 -23.82 -22.24
N ASP A 378 -12.44 -24.49 -21.20
CA ASP A 378 -11.63 -25.34 -20.33
C ASP A 378 -11.09 -26.57 -21.08
N ALA A 379 -11.91 -27.28 -21.84
CA ALA A 379 -11.49 -28.41 -22.64
C ALA A 379 -10.50 -28.04 -23.75
N ALA A 380 -10.73 -26.92 -24.44
CA ALA A 380 -9.82 -26.42 -25.46
C ALA A 380 -8.45 -26.03 -24.89
N THR A 381 -8.45 -25.35 -23.73
CA THR A 381 -7.23 -24.93 -23.03
C THR A 381 -6.48 -26.14 -22.47
N HIS A 382 -7.18 -27.11 -21.91
CA HIS A 382 -6.60 -28.36 -21.35
C HIS A 382 -5.84 -29.16 -22.41
N LYS A 383 -6.37 -29.24 -23.65
CA LYS A 383 -5.67 -29.89 -24.74
C LYS A 383 -4.30 -29.27 -25.02
N VAL A 384 -4.24 -27.95 -25.12
CA VAL A 384 -2.97 -27.21 -25.32
C VAL A 384 -2.02 -27.36 -24.14
N SER A 385 -2.57 -27.39 -22.92
CA SER A 385 -1.82 -27.63 -21.69
C SER A 385 -1.17 -29.02 -21.64
N THR A 386 -1.91 -30.06 -22.03
CA THR A 386 -1.39 -31.43 -22.06
C THR A 386 -0.24 -31.57 -23.07
N GLU A 387 -0.37 -30.97 -24.26
CA GLU A 387 0.71 -30.92 -25.23
C GLU A 387 1.95 -30.18 -24.70
N ALA A 388 1.74 -29.07 -23.97
CA ALA A 388 2.83 -28.29 -23.38
C ALA A 388 3.58 -29.08 -22.30
N TRP A 389 2.88 -29.81 -21.42
CA TRP A 389 3.51 -30.67 -20.41
C TRP A 389 4.26 -31.84 -20.99
N GLN A 390 3.73 -32.52 -22.03
CA GLN A 390 4.43 -33.58 -22.74
C GLN A 390 5.77 -33.09 -23.31
N GLN A 391 5.75 -31.94 -24.00
CA GLN A 391 6.94 -31.32 -24.52
C GLN A 391 7.91 -30.85 -23.43
N ALA A 392 7.41 -30.29 -22.32
CA ALA A 392 8.23 -29.90 -21.19
C ALA A 392 9.00 -31.06 -20.57
N LEU A 393 8.34 -32.21 -20.41
CA LEU A 393 8.98 -33.44 -19.91
C LEU A 393 10.01 -34.02 -20.89
N GLU A 394 9.67 -34.11 -22.17
CA GLU A 394 10.54 -34.65 -23.21
C GLU A 394 11.82 -33.81 -23.39
N ILE A 395 11.66 -32.49 -23.57
CA ILE A 395 12.77 -31.56 -23.75
C ILE A 395 13.59 -31.44 -22.46
N GLY A 396 12.92 -31.37 -21.32
CA GLY A 396 13.55 -31.24 -20.01
C GLY A 396 14.35 -32.47 -19.59
N ALA A 397 13.90 -33.69 -19.96
CA ALA A 397 14.67 -34.91 -19.72
C ALA A 397 16.00 -34.92 -20.47
N LYS A 398 16.09 -34.23 -21.62
CA LYS A 398 17.28 -34.14 -22.44
C LYS A 398 18.21 -32.99 -22.02
N ASN A 399 17.62 -31.81 -21.74
CA ASN A 399 18.36 -30.56 -21.58
C ASN A 399 18.49 -30.11 -20.10
N GLY A 400 17.67 -30.66 -19.20
CA GLY A 400 17.39 -30.05 -17.91
C GLY A 400 16.51 -28.79 -18.06
N TRP A 401 16.45 -27.96 -17.04
CA TRP A 401 15.68 -26.71 -17.04
C TRP A 401 16.59 -25.52 -16.72
N ARG A 402 16.29 -24.39 -17.34
CA ARG A 402 17.01 -23.11 -17.13
C ARG A 402 16.64 -22.43 -15.80
N ASN A 403 15.46 -22.69 -15.26
CA ASN A 403 14.86 -22.02 -14.10
C ASN A 403 14.39 -23.05 -13.07
N ALA A 404 14.80 -22.88 -11.82
CA ALA A 404 14.38 -23.74 -10.71
C ALA A 404 12.90 -23.52 -10.35
N GLN A 405 12.37 -22.33 -10.59
CA GLN A 405 10.97 -21.95 -10.39
C GLN A 405 10.50 -21.13 -11.58
N ALA A 406 9.23 -21.28 -11.99
CA ALA A 406 8.68 -20.55 -13.13
C ALA A 406 7.43 -19.71 -12.79
N SER A 407 6.51 -20.20 -11.99
CA SER A 407 5.18 -19.60 -11.83
C SER A 407 4.75 -19.37 -10.39
N VAL A 408 4.03 -18.28 -10.18
CA VAL A 408 3.35 -17.91 -8.93
C VAL A 408 2.06 -17.16 -9.27
N LEU A 409 1.13 -17.03 -8.32
CA LEU A 409 0.03 -16.07 -8.47
C LEU A 409 0.23 -14.89 -7.50
N ALA A 410 0.80 -13.83 -8.06
CA ALA A 410 1.05 -12.58 -7.36
C ALA A 410 -0.24 -11.75 -7.18
N PRO A 411 -0.29 -10.81 -6.19
CA PRO A 411 -1.48 -9.98 -5.97
C PRO A 411 -1.84 -9.07 -7.14
N THR A 412 -0.87 -8.66 -7.95
CA THR A 412 -1.02 -7.75 -9.10
C THR A 412 -1.71 -6.42 -8.82
N GLY A 413 -1.62 -5.90 -7.59
CA GLY A 413 -2.33 -4.68 -7.19
C GLY A 413 -2.02 -3.48 -8.10
N THR A 414 -0.77 -3.00 -8.09
CA THR A 414 -0.34 -1.83 -8.86
C THR A 414 -0.36 -2.09 -10.38
N ILE A 415 0.20 -3.22 -10.82
CA ILE A 415 0.25 -3.54 -12.25
C ILE A 415 -1.11 -3.94 -12.82
N GLY A 416 -2.03 -4.43 -11.99
CA GLY A 416 -3.43 -4.68 -12.39
C GLY A 416 -4.14 -3.39 -12.79
N LEU A 417 -3.96 -2.32 -12.00
CA LEU A 417 -4.47 -0.99 -12.36
C LEU A 417 -3.84 -0.46 -13.65
N MET A 418 -2.53 -0.65 -13.84
CA MET A 418 -1.83 -0.24 -15.07
C MET A 418 -2.32 -1.02 -16.30
N MET A 419 -2.71 -2.29 -16.13
CA MET A 419 -3.24 -3.13 -17.20
C MET A 419 -4.75 -2.98 -17.42
N ASP A 420 -5.41 -2.09 -16.68
CA ASP A 420 -6.86 -1.88 -16.72
C ASP A 420 -7.65 -3.16 -16.38
N CYS A 421 -7.25 -3.81 -15.28
CA CYS A 421 -7.89 -5.02 -14.79
C CYS A 421 -9.03 -4.69 -13.81
N ASP A 422 -10.20 -5.29 -13.99
CA ASP A 422 -11.32 -5.21 -13.04
C ASP A 422 -11.01 -5.98 -11.75
N THR A 423 -10.32 -7.12 -11.87
CA THR A 423 -9.92 -7.96 -10.72
C THR A 423 -8.42 -8.21 -10.70
N THR A 424 -7.85 -8.38 -9.50
CA THR A 424 -6.41 -8.54 -9.30
C THR A 424 -6.04 -10.01 -9.06
N GLY A 425 -4.95 -10.47 -9.69
CA GLY A 425 -4.48 -11.86 -9.55
C GLY A 425 -5.57 -12.88 -9.80
N ILE A 426 -5.68 -13.82 -8.88
CA ILE A 426 -6.72 -14.86 -8.83
C ILE A 426 -7.99 -14.41 -8.10
N GLU A 427 -8.02 -13.18 -7.56
CA GLU A 427 -9.14 -12.70 -6.77
C GLU A 427 -10.44 -12.61 -7.60
N PRO A 428 -11.61 -12.89 -7.00
CA PRO A 428 -12.88 -12.44 -7.56
C PRO A 428 -12.98 -10.93 -7.45
N ASP A 429 -14.02 -10.31 -7.98
CA ASP A 429 -14.26 -8.91 -7.68
C ASP A 429 -14.54 -8.71 -6.19
N LEU A 430 -14.03 -7.62 -5.63
CA LEU A 430 -14.31 -7.25 -4.25
C LEU A 430 -15.78 -6.88 -4.07
N ALA A 431 -16.30 -6.05 -4.97
CA ALA A 431 -17.67 -5.62 -5.11
C ALA A 431 -17.89 -5.08 -6.53
N LEU A 432 -19.10 -5.20 -7.08
CA LEU A 432 -19.41 -4.71 -8.43
C LEU A 432 -19.26 -3.19 -8.55
N VAL A 433 -19.43 -2.48 -7.45
CA VAL A 433 -19.20 -1.03 -7.34
C VAL A 433 -18.20 -0.78 -6.20
N LYS A 434 -17.06 -0.17 -6.52
CA LYS A 434 -15.98 0.12 -5.60
C LYS A 434 -15.84 1.62 -5.37
N PHE A 435 -15.53 2.01 -4.15
CA PHE A 435 -15.21 3.39 -3.80
C PHE A 435 -13.73 3.49 -3.45
N LYS A 436 -13.00 4.29 -4.22
CA LYS A 436 -11.60 4.56 -3.97
C LYS A 436 -11.44 5.95 -3.34
N LYS A 437 -10.89 6.03 -2.13
CA LYS A 437 -10.47 7.31 -1.54
C LYS A 437 -9.30 7.87 -2.34
N LEU A 438 -9.44 9.11 -2.78
CA LEU A 438 -8.40 9.82 -3.52
C LEU A 438 -7.43 10.51 -2.56
N VAL A 439 -6.15 10.58 -2.94
CA VAL A 439 -5.16 11.38 -2.22
C VAL A 439 -5.53 12.85 -2.41
N GLY A 440 -5.79 13.54 -1.30
CA GLY A 440 -6.28 14.93 -1.32
C GLY A 440 -7.77 15.10 -1.02
N GLY A 441 -8.46 14.01 -0.69
CA GLY A 441 -9.88 14.00 -0.32
C GLY A 441 -10.83 13.69 -1.50
N GLY A 442 -12.00 13.18 -1.16
CA GLY A 442 -12.99 12.71 -2.13
C GLY A 442 -12.91 11.21 -2.37
N SER A 443 -13.94 10.67 -3.01
CA SER A 443 -14.01 9.27 -3.43
C SER A 443 -14.42 9.18 -4.89
N MET A 444 -13.88 8.19 -5.59
CA MET A 444 -14.25 7.86 -6.96
C MET A 444 -15.01 6.53 -6.95
N GLN A 445 -16.17 6.50 -7.57
CA GLN A 445 -16.95 5.28 -7.79
C GLN A 445 -16.44 4.59 -9.05
N ILE A 446 -16.15 3.31 -8.95
CA ILE A 446 -15.69 2.47 -10.06
C ILE A 446 -16.67 1.31 -10.19
N VAL A 447 -17.40 1.27 -11.30
CA VAL A 447 -18.29 0.15 -11.68
C VAL A 447 -17.47 -0.86 -12.48
N ASN A 448 -17.69 -2.15 -12.24
CA ASN A 448 -16.99 -3.23 -12.95
C ASN A 448 -17.35 -3.18 -14.46
N GLN A 449 -16.31 -3.02 -15.30
CA GLN A 449 -16.45 -2.86 -16.76
C GLN A 449 -16.79 -4.18 -17.46
N THR A 450 -16.64 -5.32 -16.80
CA THR A 450 -16.91 -6.65 -17.37
C THR A 450 -18.39 -7.02 -17.35
N VAL A 451 -19.19 -6.39 -16.48
CA VAL A 451 -20.62 -6.71 -16.29
C VAL A 451 -21.42 -6.69 -17.60
N PRO A 452 -21.33 -5.67 -18.48
CA PRO A 452 -22.06 -5.67 -19.75
C PRO A 452 -21.71 -6.86 -20.64
N ARG A 453 -20.41 -7.23 -20.70
CA ARG A 453 -19.94 -8.37 -21.48
C ARG A 453 -20.46 -9.70 -20.93
N ALA A 454 -20.49 -9.83 -19.62
CA ALA A 454 -21.04 -11.00 -18.94
C ALA A 454 -22.53 -11.18 -19.24
N LEU A 455 -23.31 -10.12 -19.14
CA LEU A 455 -24.74 -10.14 -19.44
C LEU A 455 -24.99 -10.50 -20.90
N LYS A 456 -24.17 -9.99 -21.82
CA LYS A 456 -24.27 -10.35 -23.24
C LYS A 456 -23.98 -11.82 -23.47
N SER A 457 -22.97 -12.41 -22.82
CA SER A 457 -22.63 -13.83 -22.91
C SER A 457 -23.73 -14.72 -22.32
N LEU A 458 -24.51 -14.23 -21.38
CA LEU A 458 -25.66 -14.89 -20.77
C LEU A 458 -26.96 -14.73 -21.62
N GLY A 459 -26.90 -14.01 -22.75
CA GLY A 459 -28.00 -13.89 -23.71
C GLY A 459 -28.98 -12.74 -23.45
N TYR A 460 -28.59 -11.73 -22.65
CA TYR A 460 -29.42 -10.52 -22.45
C TYR A 460 -29.28 -9.56 -23.64
N GLN A 461 -30.36 -8.83 -23.95
CA GLN A 461 -30.40 -7.80 -24.99
C GLN A 461 -29.85 -6.47 -24.45
N ASP A 462 -29.44 -5.57 -25.35
CA ASP A 462 -28.75 -4.34 -24.96
C ASP A 462 -29.57 -3.46 -24.00
N GLU A 463 -30.90 -3.36 -24.18
CA GLU A 463 -31.77 -2.59 -23.30
C GLU A 463 -31.87 -3.20 -21.89
N GLN A 464 -31.85 -4.54 -21.81
CA GLN A 464 -31.83 -5.22 -20.51
C GLN A 464 -30.48 -5.03 -19.83
N ILE A 465 -29.39 -5.05 -20.58
CA ILE A 465 -28.04 -4.81 -20.08
C ILE A 465 -27.94 -3.41 -19.49
N GLU A 466 -28.42 -2.39 -20.21
CA GLU A 466 -28.42 -1.01 -19.70
C GLU A 466 -29.18 -0.88 -18.38
N ALA A 467 -30.39 -1.42 -18.31
CA ALA A 467 -31.21 -1.38 -17.09
C ALA A 467 -30.55 -2.10 -15.91
N ILE A 468 -29.91 -3.26 -16.13
CA ILE A 468 -29.23 -4.01 -15.10
C ILE A 468 -27.98 -3.25 -14.64
N VAL A 469 -27.19 -2.68 -15.55
CA VAL A 469 -25.97 -1.92 -15.22
C VAL A 469 -26.30 -0.65 -14.44
N GLU A 470 -27.38 0.07 -14.83
CA GLU A 470 -27.85 1.23 -14.09
C GLU A 470 -28.27 0.85 -12.67
N PHE A 471 -29.04 -0.23 -12.52
CA PHE A 471 -29.42 -0.76 -11.21
C PHE A 471 -28.21 -1.11 -10.35
N ILE A 472 -27.20 -1.79 -10.90
CA ILE A 472 -25.95 -2.10 -10.18
C ILE A 472 -25.23 -0.82 -9.77
N GLY A 473 -25.19 0.20 -10.62
CA GLY A 473 -24.58 1.49 -10.32
C GLY A 473 -25.23 2.19 -9.11
N GLU A 474 -26.53 2.06 -8.97
CA GLU A 474 -27.32 2.65 -7.88
C GLU A 474 -27.28 1.83 -6.59
N HIS A 475 -27.42 0.50 -6.69
CA HIS A 475 -27.61 -0.41 -5.55
C HIS A 475 -26.33 -1.15 -5.11
N GLY A 476 -25.35 -1.29 -5.99
CA GLY A 476 -24.09 -1.99 -5.72
C GLY A 476 -24.16 -3.52 -5.84
N HIS A 477 -25.31 -4.08 -6.18
CA HIS A 477 -25.54 -5.53 -6.27
C HIS A 477 -26.55 -5.87 -7.38
N VAL A 478 -26.73 -7.16 -7.65
CA VAL A 478 -27.62 -7.69 -8.70
C VAL A 478 -28.99 -8.17 -8.18
N VAL A 479 -29.18 -8.23 -6.86
CA VAL A 479 -30.41 -8.77 -6.26
C VAL A 479 -31.58 -7.89 -6.67
N ASP A 480 -32.59 -8.52 -7.28
CA ASP A 480 -33.78 -7.90 -7.83
C ASP A 480 -33.53 -6.89 -8.97
N ALA A 481 -32.37 -6.96 -9.64
CA ALA A 481 -32.09 -6.18 -10.83
C ALA A 481 -33.14 -6.47 -11.93
N PRO A 482 -33.67 -5.43 -12.63
CA PRO A 482 -34.78 -5.57 -13.55
C PRO A 482 -34.43 -6.50 -14.73
N GLY A 483 -35.20 -7.58 -14.87
CA GLY A 483 -35.05 -8.54 -15.96
C GLY A 483 -33.89 -9.54 -15.80
N LEU A 484 -33.07 -9.45 -14.76
CA LEU A 484 -32.01 -10.43 -14.47
C LEU A 484 -32.62 -11.71 -13.86
N ARG A 485 -32.33 -12.86 -14.46
CA ARG A 485 -32.77 -14.16 -13.95
C ARG A 485 -31.98 -14.56 -12.71
N ARG A 486 -32.66 -15.10 -11.69
CA ARG A 486 -32.04 -15.48 -10.40
C ARG A 486 -30.93 -16.53 -10.55
N GLU A 487 -31.05 -17.44 -11.52
CA GLU A 487 -30.01 -18.44 -11.84
C GLU A 487 -28.68 -17.84 -12.31
N HIS A 488 -28.68 -16.58 -12.75
CA HIS A 488 -27.48 -15.89 -13.16
C HIS A 488 -26.85 -15.02 -12.05
N TYR A 489 -27.48 -14.88 -10.89
CA TYR A 489 -26.95 -14.04 -9.81
C TYR A 489 -25.56 -14.47 -9.36
N GLU A 490 -25.30 -15.79 -9.27
CA GLU A 490 -24.02 -16.33 -8.82
C GLU A 490 -22.82 -15.96 -9.70
N VAL A 491 -23.06 -15.62 -10.98
CA VAL A 491 -22.01 -15.14 -11.90
C VAL A 491 -21.43 -13.80 -11.42
N PHE A 492 -22.24 -13.01 -10.71
CA PHE A 492 -21.92 -11.69 -10.20
C PHE A 492 -21.61 -11.66 -8.70
N ASP A 493 -21.46 -12.81 -8.06
CA ASP A 493 -21.07 -12.90 -6.66
C ASP A 493 -19.63 -12.37 -6.48
N CYS A 494 -19.44 -11.53 -5.47
CA CYS A 494 -18.19 -10.85 -5.17
C CYS A 494 -17.56 -11.40 -3.88
N ALA A 495 -16.35 -10.92 -3.56
CA ALA A 495 -15.71 -11.28 -2.30
C ALA A 495 -16.44 -10.75 -1.07
N MET A 496 -17.12 -9.60 -1.22
CA MET A 496 -17.82 -8.87 -0.17
C MET A 496 -19.17 -8.35 -0.70
N GLY A 497 -20.07 -7.92 0.18
CA GLY A 497 -21.31 -7.25 -0.18
C GLY A 497 -22.53 -8.13 0.03
N GLU A 498 -23.67 -7.72 -0.54
CA GLU A 498 -25.00 -8.37 -0.38
C GLU A 498 -24.98 -9.85 -0.81
N ARG A 499 -24.25 -10.15 -1.90
CA ARG A 499 -23.99 -11.51 -2.36
C ARG A 499 -22.50 -11.76 -2.33
N SER A 500 -22.04 -12.44 -1.30
CA SER A 500 -20.64 -12.81 -1.13
C SER A 500 -20.38 -14.28 -1.41
N ILE A 501 -19.23 -14.56 -2.01
CA ILE A 501 -18.71 -15.90 -2.22
C ILE A 501 -18.45 -16.52 -0.84
N ALA A 502 -18.89 -17.76 -0.62
CA ALA A 502 -18.61 -18.49 0.61
C ALA A 502 -17.09 -18.66 0.83
N PRO A 503 -16.58 -18.60 2.07
CA PRO A 503 -15.16 -18.76 2.36
C PRO A 503 -14.52 -20.00 1.71
N MET A 504 -15.21 -21.12 1.73
CA MET A 504 -14.76 -22.34 1.04
C MET A 504 -14.71 -22.22 -0.49
N GLY A 505 -15.47 -21.32 -1.11
CA GLY A 505 -15.37 -21.03 -2.55
C GLY A 505 -14.00 -20.45 -2.90
N HIS A 506 -13.47 -19.57 -2.07
CA HIS A 506 -12.11 -19.05 -2.20
C HIS A 506 -11.06 -20.16 -2.06
N VAL A 507 -11.19 -21.01 -1.04
CA VAL A 507 -10.27 -22.13 -0.77
C VAL A 507 -10.27 -23.13 -1.91
N ARG A 508 -11.44 -23.53 -2.42
CA ARG A 508 -11.57 -24.46 -3.54
C ARG A 508 -10.96 -23.92 -4.83
N MET A 509 -11.10 -22.62 -5.10
CA MET A 509 -10.45 -21.99 -6.27
C MET A 509 -8.93 -22.07 -6.15
N MET A 510 -8.39 -21.75 -4.96
CA MET A 510 -6.95 -21.91 -4.70
C MET A 510 -6.51 -23.37 -4.87
N ALA A 511 -7.24 -24.31 -4.32
CA ALA A 511 -6.93 -25.75 -4.41
C ALA A 511 -6.96 -26.27 -5.85
N ALA A 512 -7.86 -25.75 -6.69
CA ALA A 512 -7.94 -26.11 -8.10
C ALA A 512 -6.70 -25.64 -8.91
N THR A 513 -6.03 -24.58 -8.50
CA THR A 513 -4.90 -23.98 -9.22
C THR A 513 -3.53 -24.31 -8.62
N GLN A 514 -3.47 -24.59 -7.30
CA GLN A 514 -2.20 -24.82 -6.58
C GLN A 514 -1.32 -25.92 -7.17
N PRO A 515 -1.85 -27.09 -7.62
CA PRO A 515 -1.03 -28.18 -8.16
C PRO A 515 -0.24 -27.81 -9.42
N PHE A 516 -0.56 -26.69 -10.07
CA PHE A 516 0.07 -26.22 -11.30
C PHE A 516 1.07 -25.10 -11.09
N LEU A 517 1.25 -24.63 -9.84
CA LEU A 517 2.14 -23.52 -9.54
C LEU A 517 3.43 -24.00 -8.89
N SER A 518 4.57 -23.55 -9.41
CA SER A 518 5.88 -23.81 -8.79
C SER A 518 5.98 -23.20 -7.40
N GLY A 519 5.61 -21.94 -7.27
CA GLY A 519 5.44 -21.27 -6.00
C GLY A 519 4.04 -21.46 -5.42
N ALA A 520 3.46 -20.41 -4.87
CA ALA A 520 2.17 -20.44 -4.21
C ALA A 520 1.23 -19.33 -4.72
N ILE A 521 0.22 -19.02 -3.94
CA ILE A 521 -0.88 -18.13 -4.33
C ILE A 521 -1.02 -17.03 -3.30
N SER A 522 -0.95 -15.78 -3.74
CA SER A 522 -1.38 -14.65 -2.96
C SER A 522 -2.88 -14.46 -3.14
N LYS A 523 -3.64 -14.87 -2.15
CA LYS A 523 -5.09 -14.70 -2.12
C LYS A 523 -5.59 -14.59 -0.69
N THR A 524 -6.54 -13.71 -0.51
CA THR A 524 -7.28 -13.57 0.75
C THR A 524 -8.56 -14.39 0.72
N VAL A 525 -8.80 -15.17 1.75
CA VAL A 525 -10.11 -15.76 1.99
C VAL A 525 -10.96 -14.76 2.77
N ASN A 526 -11.88 -14.12 2.07
CA ASN A 526 -12.79 -13.15 2.68
C ASN A 526 -13.87 -13.88 3.47
N MET A 527 -14.13 -13.39 4.68
CA MET A 527 -15.13 -13.93 5.59
C MET A 527 -16.07 -12.82 6.06
N PRO A 528 -17.36 -13.07 6.22
CA PRO A 528 -18.29 -12.08 6.75
C PRO A 528 -17.95 -11.72 8.20
N GLU A 529 -18.39 -10.55 8.65
CA GLU A 529 -18.22 -10.13 10.06
C GLU A 529 -18.78 -11.13 11.06
N SER A 530 -19.86 -11.83 10.70
CA SER A 530 -20.53 -12.86 11.52
C SER A 530 -19.77 -14.18 11.62
N ALA A 531 -18.67 -14.35 10.87
CA ALA A 531 -17.89 -15.59 10.90
C ALA A 531 -17.34 -15.86 12.30
N THR A 532 -17.32 -17.14 12.69
CA THR A 532 -16.84 -17.59 13.98
C THR A 532 -15.37 -18.03 13.94
N VAL A 533 -14.76 -18.21 15.11
CA VAL A 533 -13.39 -18.75 15.22
C VAL A 533 -13.33 -20.19 14.70
N GLU A 534 -14.37 -20.97 14.94
CA GLU A 534 -14.49 -22.36 14.46
C GLU A 534 -14.51 -22.43 12.93
N GLU A 535 -15.13 -21.45 12.27
CA GLU A 535 -15.09 -21.36 10.81
C GLU A 535 -13.68 -21.02 10.30
N VAL A 536 -12.91 -20.22 11.03
CA VAL A 536 -11.49 -19.97 10.70
C VAL A 536 -10.66 -21.23 10.90
N GLU A 537 -10.87 -21.97 11.99
CA GLU A 537 -10.22 -23.27 12.22
C GLU A 537 -10.50 -24.23 11.04
N GLU A 538 -11.75 -24.33 10.63
CA GLU A 538 -12.16 -25.18 9.50
C GLU A 538 -11.50 -24.73 8.18
N ILE A 539 -11.46 -23.45 7.89
CA ILE A 539 -10.83 -22.93 6.68
C ILE A 539 -9.33 -23.27 6.64
N TYR A 540 -8.61 -23.09 7.73
CA TYR A 540 -7.21 -23.47 7.81
C TYR A 540 -7.00 -24.98 7.71
N TYR A 541 -7.85 -25.76 8.34
CA TYR A 541 -7.82 -27.23 8.26
C TYR A 541 -8.07 -27.72 6.82
N GLN A 542 -9.08 -27.20 6.15
CA GLN A 542 -9.38 -27.53 4.75
C GLN A 542 -8.25 -27.08 3.79
N GLY A 543 -7.58 -25.96 4.07
CA GLY A 543 -6.40 -25.56 3.34
C GLY A 543 -5.29 -26.62 3.35
N TRP A 544 -5.04 -27.21 4.52
CA TRP A 544 -4.10 -28.32 4.67
C TRP A 544 -4.56 -29.58 3.90
N LYS A 545 -5.80 -30.00 4.11
CA LYS A 545 -6.36 -31.21 3.46
C LYS A 545 -6.39 -31.11 1.94
N LEU A 546 -6.62 -29.93 1.39
CA LEU A 546 -6.67 -29.66 -0.05
C LEU A 546 -5.29 -29.38 -0.67
N GLY A 547 -4.20 -29.45 0.10
CA GLY A 547 -2.84 -29.30 -0.39
C GLY A 547 -2.44 -27.88 -0.76
N LEU A 548 -3.00 -26.87 -0.11
CA LEU A 548 -2.52 -25.50 -0.23
C LEU A 548 -1.14 -25.33 0.39
N LYS A 549 -0.35 -24.41 -0.12
CA LYS A 549 0.97 -24.07 0.45
C LYS A 549 0.87 -22.98 1.52
N ALA A 550 -0.05 -22.03 1.33
CA ALA A 550 -0.29 -20.97 2.30
C ALA A 550 -1.75 -20.51 2.22
N LEU A 551 -2.22 -19.91 3.32
CA LEU A 551 -3.57 -19.37 3.40
C LEU A 551 -3.60 -18.22 4.40
N ALA A 552 -4.27 -17.11 3.99
CA ALA A 552 -4.57 -15.97 4.82
C ALA A 552 -6.07 -15.65 4.73
N ILE A 553 -6.65 -15.24 5.85
CA ILE A 553 -8.05 -14.84 5.93
C ILE A 553 -8.18 -13.34 6.15
N TYR A 554 -9.33 -12.81 5.82
CA TYR A 554 -9.75 -11.48 6.22
C TYR A 554 -11.24 -11.51 6.58
N ARG A 555 -11.53 -11.35 7.87
CA ARG A 555 -12.91 -11.18 8.36
C ARG A 555 -13.27 -9.70 8.28
N ASP A 556 -14.45 -9.40 7.75
CA ASP A 556 -14.91 -8.01 7.64
C ASP A 556 -14.92 -7.33 9.01
N ASN A 557 -14.51 -6.05 9.04
CA ASN A 557 -14.40 -5.22 10.25
C ASN A 557 -13.43 -5.74 11.35
N CYS A 558 -12.52 -6.67 11.04
CA CYS A 558 -11.56 -7.15 12.04
C CYS A 558 -10.41 -6.15 12.32
N LYS A 559 -10.14 -5.22 11.39
CA LYS A 559 -9.14 -4.15 11.55
C LYS A 559 -9.78 -2.77 11.53
N VAL A 560 -9.26 -1.84 12.33
CA VAL A 560 -9.71 -0.44 12.37
C VAL A 560 -9.42 0.27 11.04
N GLY A 561 -8.27 0.05 10.44
CA GLY A 561 -7.88 0.63 9.15
C GLY A 561 -8.19 -0.29 7.97
N GLN A 562 -9.28 -0.05 7.24
CA GLN A 562 -9.60 -0.77 6.01
C GLN A 562 -9.21 0.03 4.77
N PRO A 563 -8.37 -0.52 3.86
CA PRO A 563 -7.94 0.19 2.64
C PRO A 563 -9.02 0.22 1.53
N LEU A 564 -9.99 -0.70 1.55
CA LEU A 564 -11.09 -0.82 0.59
C LEU A 564 -12.38 -1.14 1.33
N SER A 565 -13.50 -0.54 0.93
CA SER A 565 -14.83 -0.86 1.45
C SER A 565 -15.80 -1.15 0.30
N ALA A 566 -16.67 -2.13 0.50
CA ALA A 566 -17.70 -2.58 -0.44
C ALA A 566 -19.02 -1.81 -0.30
N GLY A 567 -19.05 -0.63 0.29
CA GLY A 567 -20.28 0.15 0.45
C GLY A 567 -20.03 1.56 0.97
N LYS A 568 -21.03 2.43 0.92
CA LYS A 568 -21.02 3.72 1.59
C LYS A 568 -20.70 3.48 3.06
N GLY A 569 -19.53 3.95 3.51
CA GLY A 569 -18.98 3.70 4.84
C GLY A 569 -20.01 3.87 5.95
N ALA A 570 -20.48 2.79 6.50
CA ALA A 570 -21.30 2.80 7.67
C ALA A 570 -20.39 2.95 8.89
N ASN A 571 -20.17 4.18 9.33
CA ASN A 571 -19.87 4.45 10.73
C ASN A 571 -21.11 4.05 11.52
N LYS A 572 -21.21 2.80 11.95
CA LYS A 572 -22.16 2.39 12.99
C LYS A 572 -21.46 2.43 14.33
N GLY A 573 -21.67 3.54 15.02
CA GLY A 573 -21.23 3.75 16.39
C GLY A 573 -21.61 5.12 16.91
N ALA A 574 -22.89 5.49 16.81
CA ALA A 574 -23.60 6.44 17.67
C ALA A 574 -25.07 6.45 17.26
N GLU A 575 -25.96 6.40 18.23
CA GLU A 575 -27.42 6.32 18.09
C GLU A 575 -27.98 7.36 17.14
N ALA A 576 -28.96 6.92 16.34
CA ALA A 576 -29.62 7.67 15.28
C ALA A 576 -30.29 8.94 15.82
N LYS A 577 -29.79 10.10 15.40
CA LYS A 577 -30.66 11.23 15.05
C LYS A 577 -30.77 11.27 13.54
N THR A 578 -31.99 11.19 13.06
CA THR A 578 -32.34 11.30 11.63
C THR A 578 -31.92 12.67 11.12
N GLU A 579 -30.71 12.76 10.53
CA GLU A 579 -30.32 13.91 9.73
C GLU A 579 -30.43 13.51 8.26
N THR A 580 -31.21 14.28 7.55
CA THR A 580 -31.39 14.24 6.11
C THR A 580 -29.99 14.41 5.46
N VAL A 581 -29.46 13.37 4.83
CA VAL A 581 -28.20 13.45 4.07
C VAL A 581 -28.47 14.28 2.82
N VAL A 582 -28.04 15.53 2.85
CA VAL A 582 -28.01 16.38 1.67
C VAL A 582 -26.79 15.98 0.84
N GLU A 583 -27.01 15.35 -0.30
CA GLU A 583 -25.97 15.04 -1.28
C GLU A 583 -25.48 16.35 -1.93
N TYR A 584 -24.31 16.84 -1.50
CA TYR A 584 -23.70 18.01 -2.11
C TYR A 584 -23.07 17.61 -3.46
N ARG A 585 -23.85 17.70 -4.54
CA ARG A 585 -23.25 17.90 -5.86
C ARG A 585 -22.81 19.36 -5.93
N PRO A 586 -21.54 19.67 -6.26
CA PRO A 586 -21.16 21.07 -6.41
C PRO A 586 -21.89 21.70 -7.60
N VAL A 587 -22.98 22.36 -7.29
CA VAL A 587 -23.77 23.11 -8.26
C VAL A 587 -23.24 24.55 -8.27
N ARG A 588 -22.82 25.03 -9.44
CA ARG A 588 -22.32 26.38 -9.59
C ARG A 588 -23.43 27.40 -9.26
N LYS A 589 -23.34 28.09 -8.14
CA LYS A 589 -24.20 29.22 -7.78
C LYS A 589 -23.71 30.45 -8.52
N ARG A 590 -24.26 30.75 -9.71
CA ARG A 590 -23.86 31.93 -10.48
C ARG A 590 -24.37 33.20 -9.81
N LEU A 591 -23.55 34.25 -9.84
CA LEU A 591 -23.97 35.58 -9.36
C LEU A 591 -25.06 36.16 -10.26
N PRO A 592 -26.00 36.95 -9.69
CA PRO A 592 -27.00 37.71 -10.49
C PRO A 592 -26.30 38.72 -11.42
N LYS A 593 -26.92 39.03 -12.55
CA LYS A 593 -26.37 40.04 -13.49
C LYS A 593 -26.13 41.40 -12.82
N LYS A 594 -27.03 41.82 -11.91
CA LYS A 594 -26.89 43.02 -11.07
C LYS A 594 -26.60 42.56 -9.64
N ARG A 595 -25.50 42.93 -9.10
CA ARG A 595 -25.00 42.47 -7.81
C ARG A 595 -24.22 43.53 -7.04
N PRO A 596 -24.24 43.52 -5.70
CA PRO A 596 -23.38 44.32 -4.87
C PRO A 596 -21.91 44.02 -5.19
N SER A 597 -21.09 45.08 -5.23
CA SER A 597 -19.65 44.91 -5.41
C SER A 597 -18.90 46.03 -4.69
N GLN A 598 -17.70 45.71 -4.22
CA GLN A 598 -16.81 46.63 -3.57
C GLN A 598 -15.50 46.72 -4.38
N THR A 599 -14.98 47.89 -4.55
CA THR A 599 -13.70 48.10 -5.20
C THR A 599 -12.73 48.77 -4.22
N VAL A 600 -11.58 48.13 -4.00
CA VAL A 600 -10.53 48.63 -3.13
C VAL A 600 -9.32 48.93 -4.01
N SER A 601 -8.83 50.19 -3.96
CA SER A 601 -7.51 50.53 -4.50
C SER A 601 -6.47 50.17 -3.45
N PHE A 602 -5.33 49.65 -3.87
CA PHE A 602 -4.25 49.31 -2.94
C PHE A 602 -2.88 49.58 -3.54
N THR A 603 -1.93 49.78 -2.64
CA THR A 603 -0.50 49.86 -2.98
C THR A 603 0.27 48.84 -2.14
N VAL A 604 1.11 47.99 -2.76
CA VAL A 604 2.00 47.05 -2.08
C VAL A 604 3.41 47.20 -2.63
N GLY A 605 4.36 47.59 -1.77
CA GLY A 605 5.76 47.79 -2.19
C GLY A 605 5.94 48.71 -3.37
N GLY A 606 5.08 49.74 -3.53
CA GLY A 606 5.10 50.70 -4.64
C GLY A 606 4.35 50.24 -5.90
N ALA A 607 3.80 49.03 -5.95
CA ALA A 607 2.92 48.58 -7.02
C ALA A 607 1.46 48.93 -6.70
N GLU A 608 0.78 49.65 -7.61
CA GLU A 608 -0.61 50.05 -7.48
C GLU A 608 -1.54 49.07 -8.18
N GLY A 609 -2.71 48.80 -7.58
CA GLY A 609 -3.71 47.92 -8.13
C GLY A 609 -5.13 48.17 -7.62
N TYR A 610 -6.08 47.44 -8.20
CA TYR A 610 -7.48 47.45 -7.78
C TYR A 610 -7.97 46.04 -7.57
N LEU A 611 -8.58 45.78 -6.43
CA LEU A 611 -9.34 44.61 -6.11
C LEU A 611 -10.82 44.92 -6.22
N HIS A 612 -11.52 44.25 -7.11
CA HIS A 612 -12.97 44.28 -7.22
C HIS A 612 -13.57 42.99 -6.69
N ALA A 613 -14.38 43.04 -5.67
CA ALA A 613 -15.03 41.92 -5.03
C ALA A 613 -16.55 41.97 -5.25
N GLY A 614 -17.12 41.01 -5.95
CA GLY A 614 -18.56 40.89 -6.21
C GLY A 614 -19.24 39.91 -5.25
N SER A 615 -20.34 40.35 -4.66
CA SER A 615 -21.05 39.60 -3.61
C SER A 615 -22.43 39.10 -4.05
N TYR A 616 -22.86 38.03 -3.45
CA TYR A 616 -24.27 37.63 -3.50
C TYR A 616 -25.15 38.60 -2.69
N PRO A 617 -26.47 38.61 -2.89
CA PRO A 617 -27.38 39.44 -2.10
C PRO A 617 -27.36 39.19 -0.59
N ASP A 618 -26.88 38.01 -0.17
CA ASP A 618 -26.67 37.60 1.21
C ASP A 618 -25.30 38.00 1.77
N ASN A 619 -24.56 38.88 1.09
CA ASN A 619 -23.21 39.37 1.39
C ASN A 619 -22.08 38.31 1.32
N GLY A 620 -22.32 37.13 0.77
CA GLY A 620 -21.27 36.15 0.52
C GLY A 620 -20.41 36.52 -0.70
N LEU A 621 -19.07 36.40 -0.59
CA LEU A 621 -18.15 36.66 -1.73
C LEU A 621 -18.38 35.62 -2.83
N GLY A 622 -18.57 36.04 -4.09
CA GLY A 622 -18.79 35.14 -5.21
C GLY A 622 -17.86 35.34 -6.40
N GLU A 623 -17.16 36.48 -6.47
CA GLU A 623 -16.14 36.73 -7.51
C GLU A 623 -15.16 37.78 -7.08
N ILE A 624 -13.96 37.70 -7.66
CA ILE A 624 -12.94 38.76 -7.56
C ILE A 624 -12.40 39.08 -8.95
N PHE A 625 -12.00 40.36 -9.14
CA PHE A 625 -11.16 40.81 -10.26
C PHE A 625 -10.04 41.65 -9.70
N VAL A 626 -8.81 41.32 -10.11
CA VAL A 626 -7.61 42.02 -9.69
C VAL A 626 -6.98 42.67 -10.90
N LYS A 627 -6.81 43.98 -10.84
CA LYS A 627 -6.12 44.75 -11.86
C LYS A 627 -4.78 45.23 -11.32
N LEU A 628 -3.71 44.65 -11.85
CA LEU A 628 -2.34 44.97 -11.50
C LEU A 628 -1.51 45.08 -12.79
N GLY A 629 -0.75 46.16 -12.94
CA GLY A 629 0.08 46.41 -14.11
C GLY A 629 -0.66 46.97 -15.33
N LYS A 630 0.09 47.22 -16.42
CA LYS A 630 -0.48 47.78 -17.66
C LYS A 630 -1.34 46.76 -18.39
N GLN A 631 -2.47 47.23 -18.94
CA GLN A 631 -3.35 46.43 -19.76
C GLN A 631 -2.60 45.78 -20.92
N GLY A 632 -2.80 44.47 -21.16
CA GLY A 632 -2.11 43.71 -22.22
C GLY A 632 -0.75 43.12 -21.80
N SER A 633 -0.27 43.34 -20.56
CA SER A 633 0.95 42.69 -20.05
C SER A 633 0.69 41.21 -19.66
N THR A 634 1.73 40.39 -19.68
CA THR A 634 1.66 39.00 -19.20
C THR A 634 1.15 38.92 -17.76
N LEU A 635 1.58 39.84 -16.89
CA LEU A 635 1.13 39.92 -15.52
C LEU A 635 -0.38 40.19 -15.43
N ALA A 636 -0.91 41.13 -16.21
CA ALA A 636 -2.34 41.39 -16.23
C ALA A 636 -3.14 40.18 -16.68
N GLY A 637 -2.66 39.43 -17.70
CA GLY A 637 -3.30 38.19 -18.17
C GLY A 637 -3.29 37.09 -17.13
N VAL A 638 -2.19 36.90 -16.40
CA VAL A 638 -2.08 35.92 -15.31
C VAL A 638 -3.01 36.28 -14.16
N MET A 639 -3.10 37.55 -13.78
CA MET A 639 -4.00 38.02 -12.72
C MET A 639 -5.48 37.90 -13.11
N ASP A 640 -5.82 38.11 -14.38
CA ASP A 640 -7.18 37.87 -14.87
C ASP A 640 -7.53 36.38 -14.82
N ALA A 641 -6.63 35.47 -15.26
CA ALA A 641 -6.84 34.01 -15.17
C ALA A 641 -6.93 33.50 -13.70
N PHE A 642 -6.06 34.03 -12.83
CA PHE A 642 -6.09 33.77 -11.40
C PHE A 642 -7.42 34.18 -10.76
N SER A 643 -7.87 35.42 -11.03
CA SER A 643 -9.13 35.97 -10.56
C SER A 643 -10.32 35.13 -11.02
N MET A 644 -10.29 34.67 -12.26
CA MET A 644 -11.31 33.75 -12.81
C MET A 644 -11.35 32.42 -12.09
N SER A 645 -10.19 31.79 -11.82
CA SER A 645 -10.10 30.54 -11.09
C SER A 645 -10.65 30.64 -9.67
N ILE A 646 -10.32 31.69 -8.94
CA ILE A 646 -10.83 31.92 -7.58
C ILE A 646 -12.35 32.15 -7.64
N SER A 647 -12.82 32.99 -8.56
CA SER A 647 -14.25 33.29 -8.72
C SER A 647 -15.07 32.05 -9.04
N VAL A 648 -14.58 31.19 -9.93
CA VAL A 648 -15.25 29.92 -10.26
C VAL A 648 -15.28 29.00 -9.03
N GLY A 649 -14.19 28.88 -8.30
CA GLY A 649 -14.16 28.06 -7.10
C GLY A 649 -15.12 28.53 -6.00
N LEU A 650 -15.17 29.86 -5.74
CA LEU A 650 -16.16 30.47 -4.81
C LEU A 650 -17.59 30.14 -5.23
N GLN A 651 -17.90 30.21 -6.54
CA GLN A 651 -19.22 29.90 -7.08
C GLN A 651 -19.58 28.41 -7.00
N TYR A 652 -18.59 27.51 -6.91
CA TYR A 652 -18.77 26.09 -6.63
C TYR A 652 -18.75 25.76 -5.13
N GLY A 653 -18.69 26.78 -4.25
CA GLY A 653 -18.79 26.60 -2.80
C GLY A 653 -17.47 26.34 -2.07
N ILE A 654 -16.32 26.56 -2.71
CA ILE A 654 -15.03 26.52 -2.00
C ILE A 654 -15.03 27.70 -1.03
N PRO A 655 -14.87 27.47 0.30
CA PRO A 655 -14.94 28.55 1.28
C PRO A 655 -13.73 29.51 1.17
N LEU A 656 -13.98 30.81 1.42
CA LEU A 656 -12.96 31.84 1.36
C LEU A 656 -11.77 31.53 2.29
N GLU A 657 -12.03 30.97 3.47
CA GLU A 657 -11.04 30.56 4.44
C GLU A 657 -9.98 29.63 3.87
N PHE A 658 -10.38 28.74 2.97
CA PHE A 658 -9.46 27.86 2.26
C PHE A 658 -8.45 28.66 1.43
N TYR A 659 -8.90 29.61 0.65
CA TYR A 659 -8.02 30.45 -0.14
C TYR A 659 -7.12 31.34 0.73
N VAL A 660 -7.67 31.94 1.78
CA VAL A 660 -6.90 32.75 2.73
C VAL A 660 -5.78 31.92 3.34
N SER A 661 -6.05 30.71 3.81
CA SER A 661 -5.04 29.82 4.41
C SER A 661 -3.92 29.42 3.44
N LYS A 662 -4.15 29.45 2.13
CA LYS A 662 -3.17 29.11 1.10
C LYS A 662 -2.34 30.30 0.61
N PHE A 663 -2.93 31.50 0.57
CA PHE A 663 -2.30 32.65 -0.06
C PHE A 663 -1.81 33.68 0.94
N GLN A 664 -2.22 33.66 2.20
CA GLN A 664 -1.62 34.47 3.23
C GLN A 664 -0.15 34.08 3.47
N ASN A 665 0.72 35.04 3.74
CA ASN A 665 2.16 34.84 3.95
C ASN A 665 2.94 34.34 2.73
N LEU A 666 2.32 34.25 1.55
CA LEU A 666 2.99 33.88 0.32
C LEU A 666 3.97 35.01 -0.06
N ARG A 667 5.24 34.66 -0.36
CA ARG A 667 6.32 35.62 -0.56
C ARG A 667 6.78 35.72 -2.00
N PHE A 668 6.59 36.86 -2.63
CA PHE A 668 7.18 37.28 -3.92
C PHE A 668 7.00 38.77 -4.13
N GLU A 669 7.79 39.35 -5.04
CA GLU A 669 7.69 40.78 -5.35
C GLU A 669 6.50 41.09 -6.30
N PRO A 670 5.81 42.22 -6.11
CA PRO A 670 6.09 43.29 -5.13
C PRO A 670 5.62 42.95 -3.70
N ALA A 671 6.46 43.28 -2.73
CA ALA A 671 6.24 43.07 -1.30
C ALA A 671 6.66 44.34 -0.53
N GLY A 672 6.12 44.56 0.65
CA GLY A 672 6.49 45.69 1.49
C GLY A 672 5.34 46.44 2.13
N MET A 673 5.53 47.73 2.35
CA MET A 673 4.52 48.63 2.95
C MET A 673 3.30 48.75 2.05
N THR A 674 2.13 48.84 2.67
CA THR A 674 0.86 49.09 1.98
C THR A 674 0.23 50.38 2.48
N ASP A 675 -0.70 50.90 1.74
CA ASP A 675 -1.52 52.07 2.10
C ASP A 675 -2.75 51.67 2.98
N ASP A 676 -2.93 50.40 3.30
CA ASP A 676 -4.04 49.88 4.09
C ASP A 676 -3.69 49.91 5.59
N PRO A 677 -4.46 50.59 6.44
CA PRO A 677 -4.18 50.69 7.88
C PRO A 677 -4.29 49.33 8.62
N ASP A 678 -5.10 48.43 8.13
CA ASP A 678 -5.30 47.11 8.72
C ASP A 678 -4.24 46.09 8.27
N VAL A 679 -3.65 46.27 7.09
CA VAL A 679 -2.61 45.39 6.53
C VAL A 679 -1.39 46.21 6.15
N ARG A 680 -0.66 46.77 7.12
CA ARG A 680 0.44 47.74 6.87
C ARG A 680 1.62 47.14 6.10
N ILE A 681 1.86 45.87 6.20
CA ILE A 681 2.96 45.16 5.53
C ILE A 681 2.41 43.86 4.92
N ALA A 682 2.71 43.65 3.66
CA ALA A 682 2.37 42.42 2.95
C ALA A 682 3.60 41.77 2.33
N THR A 683 3.66 40.45 2.38
CA THR A 683 4.77 39.65 1.83
C THR A 683 4.64 39.41 0.32
N SER A 684 3.49 39.74 -0.24
CA SER A 684 3.21 39.81 -1.68
C SER A 684 1.87 40.48 -1.93
N VAL A 685 1.55 40.77 -3.18
CA VAL A 685 0.23 41.25 -3.56
C VAL A 685 -0.86 40.23 -3.17
N LEU A 686 -0.63 38.92 -3.36
CA LEU A 686 -1.61 37.93 -2.98
C LEU A 686 -1.81 37.85 -1.47
N ASP A 687 -0.78 37.95 -0.67
CA ASP A 687 -0.86 38.04 0.79
C ASP A 687 -1.75 39.21 1.23
N TYR A 688 -1.54 40.41 0.61
CA TYR A 688 -2.38 41.57 0.86
C TYR A 688 -3.85 41.30 0.47
N LEU A 689 -4.10 40.85 -0.74
CA LEU A 689 -5.47 40.64 -1.27
C LEU A 689 -6.28 39.69 -0.40
N PHE A 690 -5.69 38.56 0.01
CA PHE A 690 -6.42 37.54 0.80
C PHE A 690 -6.57 37.95 2.28
N ARG A 691 -5.66 38.73 2.85
CA ARG A 691 -5.88 39.31 4.16
C ARG A 691 -6.98 40.37 4.11
N ARG A 692 -7.03 41.23 3.09
CA ARG A 692 -8.10 42.22 2.91
C ARG A 692 -9.46 41.54 2.71
N LEU A 693 -9.55 40.55 1.84
CA LEU A 693 -10.77 39.76 1.65
C LEU A 693 -11.23 39.07 2.95
N ALA A 694 -10.29 38.58 3.76
CA ALA A 694 -10.61 37.98 5.06
C ALA A 694 -11.20 39.02 6.03
N LEU A 695 -10.63 40.22 6.07
CA LEU A 695 -11.13 41.33 6.89
C LEU A 695 -12.54 41.78 6.46
N ASP A 696 -12.84 41.74 5.16
CA ASP A 696 -14.11 42.21 4.62
C ASP A 696 -15.24 41.15 4.67
N TYR A 697 -14.91 39.84 4.58
CA TYR A 697 -15.91 38.80 4.34
C TYR A 697 -15.96 37.70 5.39
N LEU A 698 -14.95 37.56 6.28
CA LEU A 698 -14.93 36.55 7.32
C LEU A 698 -15.30 37.11 8.70
N SER A 699 -16.02 36.29 9.48
CA SER A 699 -16.31 36.63 10.87
C SER A 699 -15.05 36.68 11.72
N TYR A 700 -15.12 37.40 12.86
CA TYR A 700 -14.00 37.54 13.81
C TYR A 700 -13.39 36.19 14.18
N ASP A 701 -14.22 35.19 14.56
CA ASP A 701 -13.73 33.87 14.99
C ASP A 701 -12.91 33.15 13.89
N LYS A 702 -13.36 33.21 12.62
CA LYS A 702 -12.65 32.64 11.49
C LYS A 702 -11.35 33.38 11.19
N ARG A 703 -11.34 34.71 11.30
CA ARG A 703 -10.14 35.54 11.10
C ARG A 703 -9.12 35.32 12.21
N ALA A 704 -9.58 35.21 13.45
CA ALA A 704 -8.73 34.94 14.61
C ALA A 704 -7.97 33.60 14.49
N GLN A 705 -8.64 32.54 14.00
CA GLN A 705 -7.98 31.26 13.71
C GLN A 705 -6.89 31.37 12.62
N LEU A 706 -7.01 32.33 11.72
CA LEU A 706 -6.04 32.61 10.66
C LEU A 706 -5.00 33.68 11.07
N GLY A 707 -5.12 34.25 12.27
CA GLY A 707 -4.22 35.29 12.79
C GLY A 707 -4.40 36.65 12.09
N ILE A 708 -5.60 36.94 11.55
CA ILE A 708 -5.90 38.17 10.82
C ILE A 708 -6.81 39.08 11.67
N PHE A 709 -6.32 40.25 12.06
CA PHE A 709 -7.00 41.21 12.91
C PHE A 709 -6.93 42.61 12.29
N THR A 710 -7.93 43.45 12.53
CA THR A 710 -7.87 44.90 12.20
C THR A 710 -6.84 45.61 13.08
N ALA A 711 -6.49 46.84 12.74
CA ALA A 711 -5.61 47.66 13.53
C ALA A 711 -6.16 47.90 14.95
N ASP A 712 -7.47 48.15 15.06
CA ASP A 712 -8.15 48.37 16.34
C ASP A 712 -8.21 47.12 17.20
N GLU A 713 -8.50 45.90 16.58
CA GLU A 713 -8.50 44.64 17.26
C GLU A 713 -7.11 44.30 17.83
N ARG A 714 -6.06 44.52 17.08
CA ARG A 714 -4.66 44.35 17.54
C ARG A 714 -4.33 45.28 18.72
N SER A 715 -4.77 46.54 18.63
CA SER A 715 -4.55 47.54 19.71
C SER A 715 -5.29 47.11 20.96
N ALA A 716 -6.52 46.59 20.84
CA ALA A 716 -7.29 46.06 21.98
C ALA A 716 -6.66 44.80 22.61
N GLN A 717 -6.11 43.88 21.79
CA GLN A 717 -5.38 42.71 22.29
C GLN A 717 -4.13 43.11 23.07
N VAL A 718 -3.33 44.06 22.55
CA VAL A 718 -2.16 44.56 23.25
C VAL A 718 -2.54 45.26 24.56
N ALA A 719 -3.64 46.03 24.58
CA ALA A 719 -4.12 46.68 25.78
C ALA A 719 -4.62 45.65 26.81
N ASN A 720 -5.19 44.53 26.41
CA ASN A 720 -5.62 43.45 27.30
C ASN A 720 -4.46 42.61 27.85
N ASP A 721 -3.43 42.37 27.03
CA ASP A 721 -2.28 41.54 27.41
C ASP A 721 -1.25 42.29 28.26
N TYR A 722 -1.14 43.63 28.11
CA TYR A 722 -0.13 44.47 28.80
C TYR A 722 -0.70 45.50 29.74
N GLY A 723 -2.03 45.55 29.96
CA GLY A 723 -2.67 46.56 30.80
C GLY A 723 -2.58 47.98 30.22
N THR A 724 -3.53 48.87 30.48
CA THR A 724 -3.45 50.28 30.17
C THR A 724 -2.26 50.90 30.92
N PRO A 725 -1.34 51.64 30.26
CA PRO A 725 -0.27 52.32 30.97
C PRO A 725 -0.91 53.32 31.99
N SER A 726 -0.79 53.04 33.25
CA SER A 726 -1.12 54.01 34.25
C SER A 726 -0.10 55.18 34.17
N SER A 727 -0.57 56.39 34.11
CA SER A 727 0.21 57.62 33.95
C SER A 727 1.02 58.03 35.19
N ASP A 728 1.25 57.10 36.14
CA ASP A 728 2.06 57.37 37.31
C ASP A 728 3.14 56.29 37.49
N VAL A 729 4.26 56.50 36.78
CA VAL A 729 5.49 55.77 37.09
C VAL A 729 6.34 56.70 37.93
N ASP A 730 6.44 56.42 39.21
CA ASP A 730 7.36 57.03 40.11
C ASP A 730 8.81 56.71 39.71
N LEU A 731 9.45 57.66 39.05
CA LEU A 731 10.84 57.57 38.57
C LEU A 731 11.88 57.71 39.69
N GLU A 732 11.51 58.14 40.92
CA GLU A 732 12.41 58.19 42.06
C GLU A 732 12.57 56.88 42.82
N GLY A 733 11.57 55.98 42.77
CA GLY A 733 11.64 54.66 43.39
C GLY A 733 12.59 53.68 42.69
N LEU A 734 12.93 53.94 41.43
CA LEU A 734 13.81 53.08 40.62
C LEU A 734 15.33 53.36 40.78
N ARG A 735 15.72 54.42 41.54
CA ARG A 735 17.14 54.74 41.75
C ARG A 735 17.78 54.04 42.95
N GLY A 736 17.04 53.30 43.75
CA GLY A 736 17.47 52.75 45.04
C GLY A 736 17.92 51.30 45.09
N SER A 737 17.94 50.58 44.00
CA SER A 737 18.21 49.12 44.08
C SER A 737 19.21 48.58 43.05
N VAL A 738 20.40 49.20 43.02
CA VAL A 738 21.56 48.61 42.33
C VAL A 738 22.77 48.71 43.21
N GLU A 739 22.92 47.85 44.16
CA GLU A 739 24.25 47.48 44.66
C GLU A 739 24.58 46.08 44.12
N ALA A 740 25.53 46.06 43.22
CA ALA A 740 26.01 44.88 42.54
C ALA A 740 27.13 44.19 43.36
N SER A 741 27.04 42.89 43.51
CA SER A 741 28.19 42.03 43.83
C SER A 741 28.87 41.62 42.52
N PRO A 742 30.19 41.58 42.43
CA PRO A 742 30.91 41.34 41.20
C PRO A 742 31.06 39.82 40.95
N ALA A 743 30.37 39.31 39.93
CA ALA A 743 30.72 38.02 39.32
C ALA A 743 31.41 38.29 37.98
N GLN A 744 32.55 37.64 37.81
CA GLN A 744 33.42 37.72 36.66
C GLN A 744 32.70 37.58 35.32
N VAL A 745 32.84 38.56 34.45
CA VAL A 745 32.38 38.53 33.08
C VAL A 745 33.58 38.24 32.20
N GLU A 746 33.62 37.07 31.59
CA GLU A 746 34.49 36.81 30.44
C GLU A 746 34.14 37.77 29.30
N ALA A 747 35.15 38.35 28.68
CA ALA A 747 35.02 39.36 27.66
C ALA A 747 34.26 38.85 26.43
N ALA A 748 33.08 39.41 26.20
CA ALA A 748 32.37 39.27 24.97
C ALA A 748 33.10 39.99 23.82
N ALA A 749 33.32 39.27 22.71
CA ALA A 749 33.92 39.86 21.51
C ALA A 749 33.10 41.06 21.03
N ALA A 750 33.81 42.07 20.51
CA ALA A 750 33.23 43.30 20.00
C ALA A 750 32.15 43.04 18.93
N PRO A 751 31.07 43.82 18.87
CA PRO A 751 30.00 43.63 17.91
C PRO A 751 30.53 43.81 16.48
N LYS A 752 30.30 42.81 15.63
CA LYS A 752 30.56 42.89 14.19
C LYS A 752 29.70 44.03 13.62
N GLN A 753 30.33 44.98 12.94
CA GLN A 753 29.64 46.00 12.16
C GLN A 753 28.92 45.30 10.99
N VAL A 754 27.61 45.45 10.94
CA VAL A 754 26.74 44.90 9.91
C VAL A 754 26.67 45.87 8.76
N GLY A 755 27.11 45.45 7.56
CA GLY A 755 27.23 46.32 6.37
C GLY A 755 25.98 46.44 5.52
N SER A 756 24.96 45.59 5.80
CA SER A 756 23.71 45.59 5.01
C SER A 756 22.50 45.15 5.87
N SER A 757 21.30 45.54 5.41
CA SER A 757 20.02 45.13 6.02
C SER A 757 19.79 43.60 6.00
N THR A 758 20.43 42.90 5.05
CA THR A 758 20.38 41.45 4.91
C THR A 758 21.18 40.76 6.00
N GLU A 759 22.39 41.28 6.33
CA GLU A 759 23.22 40.77 7.45
C GLU A 759 22.55 40.98 8.82
N LEU A 760 21.80 42.09 8.98
CA LEU A 760 21.04 42.38 10.19
C LEU A 760 19.89 41.36 10.37
N LEU A 761 19.25 40.94 9.29
CA LEU A 761 18.21 39.92 9.26
C LEU A 761 18.76 38.53 9.59
N GLU A 762 19.97 38.21 9.08
CA GLU A 762 20.68 36.98 9.40
C GLU A 762 21.02 36.84 10.88
N LEU A 763 21.44 37.94 11.48
CA LEU A 763 21.78 37.95 12.90
C LEU A 763 20.54 37.78 13.80
N HIS A 764 19.37 38.24 13.37
CA HIS A 764 18.13 38.15 14.14
C HIS A 764 17.38 36.83 13.90
N LEU A 765 17.47 36.23 12.72
CA LEU A 765 16.71 35.04 12.34
C LEU A 765 17.54 33.75 12.33
N GLY A 766 18.86 33.84 12.45
CA GLY A 766 19.76 32.66 12.43
C GLY A 766 19.74 31.88 11.12
N LYS A 767 19.33 32.48 10.01
CA LYS A 767 19.23 31.85 8.68
C LYS A 767 20.00 32.67 7.66
N ALA A 768 20.86 32.06 6.86
CA ALA A 768 21.58 32.70 5.81
C ALA A 768 20.65 33.22 4.71
N ALA A 769 20.84 34.44 4.24
CA ALA A 769 19.95 35.10 3.27
C ALA A 769 19.96 34.42 1.90
N ASP A 770 21.05 33.79 1.54
CA ASP A 770 21.31 33.08 0.27
C ASP A 770 21.08 31.56 0.35
N ALA A 771 20.58 31.05 1.48
CA ALA A 771 20.28 29.63 1.62
C ALA A 771 19.22 29.17 0.58
N PRO A 772 19.44 28.02 -0.07
CA PRO A 772 18.55 27.52 -1.11
C PRO A 772 17.17 27.14 -0.55
N LEU A 773 16.16 27.19 -1.40
CA LEU A 773 14.84 26.65 -1.07
C LEU A 773 14.86 25.12 -1.19
N CYS A 774 14.19 24.45 -0.27
CA CYS A 774 14.03 23.00 -0.33
C CYS A 774 13.25 22.59 -1.58
N MET A 775 13.83 21.75 -2.41
CA MET A 775 13.21 21.25 -3.64
C MET A 775 11.93 20.43 -3.38
N THR A 776 11.76 19.93 -2.14
CA THR A 776 10.63 19.07 -1.77
C THR A 776 9.41 19.85 -1.23
N CYS A 777 9.63 20.90 -0.43
CA CYS A 777 8.54 21.62 0.23
C CYS A 777 8.59 23.14 0.07
N GLY A 778 9.59 23.69 -0.65
CA GLY A 778 9.73 25.12 -0.88
C GLY A 778 10.17 25.96 0.33
N THR A 779 10.41 25.32 1.48
CA THR A 779 10.88 26.01 2.69
C THR A 779 12.35 26.38 2.57
N LYS A 780 12.73 27.58 2.98
CA LYS A 780 14.13 28.01 2.99
C LYS A 780 14.92 27.14 3.96
N MET A 781 16.02 26.56 3.47
CA MET A 781 16.85 25.62 4.24
C MET A 781 17.79 26.37 5.19
N ARG A 782 18.26 25.72 6.26
CA ARG A 782 19.29 26.27 7.13
C ARG A 782 20.62 25.57 6.94
N PRO A 783 21.76 26.24 7.11
CA PRO A 783 23.06 25.61 7.08
C PRO A 783 23.21 24.57 8.20
N ALA A 784 23.73 23.39 7.86
CA ALA A 784 24.04 22.30 8.79
C ALA A 784 25.40 21.68 8.40
N GLY A 785 26.49 22.24 8.92
CA GLY A 785 27.84 21.91 8.47
C GLY A 785 28.10 22.42 7.05
N SER A 786 28.56 21.54 6.16
CA SER A 786 28.77 21.84 4.74
C SER A 786 27.51 21.72 3.87
N CYS A 787 26.35 21.39 4.44
CA CYS A 787 25.08 21.16 3.74
C CYS A 787 23.99 22.07 4.28
N TYR A 788 22.83 22.08 3.60
CA TYR A 788 21.63 22.75 4.09
C TYR A 788 20.55 21.70 4.48
N LEU A 789 19.91 21.93 5.62
CA LEU A 789 18.81 21.11 6.14
C LEU A 789 17.50 21.88 6.07
N CYS A 790 16.47 21.24 5.59
CA CYS A 790 15.12 21.78 5.62
C CYS A 790 14.41 21.47 6.94
N GLU A 791 14.05 22.49 7.69
CA GLU A 791 13.32 22.34 8.95
C GLU A 791 11.85 21.93 8.74
N GLY A 792 11.29 22.18 7.56
CA GLY A 792 9.90 21.84 7.25
C GLY A 792 9.66 20.37 6.88
N CYS A 793 10.61 19.73 6.22
CA CYS A 793 10.45 18.35 5.76
C CYS A 793 11.66 17.44 6.01
N GLY A 794 12.72 17.93 6.66
CA GLY A 794 13.94 17.15 6.98
C GLY A 794 14.85 16.86 5.78
N SER A 795 14.56 17.37 4.59
CA SER A 795 15.42 17.14 3.40
C SER A 795 16.75 17.91 3.52
N THR A 796 17.83 17.32 3.02
CA THR A 796 19.15 17.97 2.94
C THR A 796 19.50 18.30 1.50
N SER A 797 20.24 19.40 1.26
CA SER A 797 20.83 19.70 -0.04
C SER A 797 22.06 18.81 -0.20
N GLY A 798 21.90 17.64 -0.83
CA GLY A 798 22.92 16.68 -1.18
C GLY A 798 24.37 17.00 -0.77
N CYS A 799 24.83 16.33 0.29
CA CYS A 799 26.22 15.92 0.38
C CYS A 799 26.24 14.43 0.05
N SER A 800 26.92 14.11 -1.03
CA SER A 800 27.16 12.74 -1.47
C SER A 800 27.86 11.93 -0.38
#